data_7565f4380791d9cdf47aee14722ad401
#
_entry.id   7565f4380791d9cdf47aee14722ad401
#
_cell.length_a   1.000
_cell.length_b   1.000
_cell.length_c   1.000
_cell.angle_alpha   90.00
_cell.angle_beta   90.00
_cell.angle_gamma   90.00
#
_symmetry.space_group_name_H-M   'P 1'
#
loop_
_entity.id
_entity.type
_entity.pdbx_description
1 polymer ?
#
loop_
_entity_poly.entity_id
_entity_poly.type
_entity_poly.pdbx_seq_one_letter_code
_entity_poly.pdbx_strand_id
1 'polypeptide(L)'
;MKLPKTYNPTEYEAGIYTRWEKSGVFKADPNSPKPHFSISMPPPNETSTLHMGGALFLTLQDIMIRHARQQGKDALWLPGTDHAAIATNAVVERQLVEQGTDKHQIGREAFIAKVKEFAGSNRETMISQMRAMGASCDWSRFRYTLDDSLSRSVNEVFTKMYKDGLIYRGHRIVNWDPNLETTVSDDEVDYKEEKAPLYTLQYGPFQISTARPETKFGDKYVVVHPEDKRYKHYSDGQTFETEWLNGTVTATVVKDEAVDPEFGTGVMTITPWHDRTDFEIAERHGLEREQIIDYKGKLLPIAGEFAGMGIEEARPKIVKKLKAKGLLVDVDENYSHSIALNSRGQGVIEPQIMLQWFVDVNRPAMEWKGQMRSFREVMRTVVEDGDIKIIPKRFEKIYYHWIDNLRDWCISRQIWWGHQIPVWYKKTNQPVMGFDQTVMNQMLNGKTKTYRQKDYGYKPGDKILVENSQTGIVFGEITIKSVQKTTVEKVDLADKAHFVVYKDPSELIAALKKYHPERQMDLDYPIWVYEYDFEPKEIEDEIYVGVLPPEGQGWKQDPDTLDTWFSSALWTWSTLIDPKLAEDYSLSLEDLLERSVDFKSYHPTDVLETAYDILFFWVARMILATTYVTGQIPFRTVYLHGLVRTETGKKMSKSDPDTIIDPLDVIKQYGTDALRLAVISGTGAGNDQRLGLARIVANRNFCNKLWNIARYIEGVVGEDYRGEAEPKSPVDHWILNKLSISAKEISADLGNFKFGEAYSALYHFVWDDLADWYVEASKTVPNVSVLAYVLDQTLKLAHPFAPFVTETVWQQLGWHDTMLISEQWPKIIDSDKTEANKFEGLKLTITEVRWLKAMSGIRADTLYHQPAPDMTANSKLVAKLAGLKEIKELPPGYAGGLRLISVNLDCRLDVDATEAKVSLEVKLKEAQTGESALSARLKKPGYKEKAPKELIEQTEKDLAEAGQKIEQLQKILQNL
;
A
#
# COMPACT_ATOMS: atom_id res chain seq x y z
N MET A 1 30.19 -20.68 30.46
CA MET A 1 29.48 -19.95 29.42
C MET A 1 28.34 -20.80 28.94
N LYS A 2 27.12 -20.32 29.10
CA LYS A 2 25.91 -20.99 28.60
C LYS A 2 25.67 -20.64 27.13
N LEU A 3 26.07 -19.42 26.68
CA LEU A 3 25.90 -18.95 25.33
C LEU A 3 26.90 -19.58 24.33
N PRO A 4 26.46 -20.25 23.24
CA PRO A 4 27.33 -20.83 22.21
C PRO A 4 28.11 -19.74 21.45
N LYS A 5 29.11 -20.16 20.66
CA LYS A 5 30.05 -19.24 19.98
C LYS A 5 29.34 -18.34 18.97
N THR A 6 28.30 -18.83 18.32
CA THR A 6 27.53 -18.13 17.28
C THR A 6 26.07 -18.21 17.58
N TYR A 7 25.35 -17.14 17.29
CA TYR A 7 23.89 -17.15 17.31
C TYR A 7 23.33 -17.90 16.11
N ASN A 8 22.47 -18.89 16.36
CA ASN A 8 21.74 -19.59 15.32
C ASN A 8 20.23 -19.33 15.48
N PRO A 9 19.63 -18.44 14.68
CA PRO A 9 18.22 -18.06 14.81
C PRO A 9 17.27 -19.26 14.76
N THR A 10 17.51 -20.22 13.88
CA THR A 10 16.63 -21.39 13.68
C THR A 10 16.47 -22.29 14.89
N GLU A 11 17.43 -22.24 15.84
CA GLU A 11 17.36 -23.03 17.08
C GLU A 11 16.43 -22.42 18.12
N TYR A 12 16.21 -21.10 18.07
CA TYR A 12 15.57 -20.37 19.16
C TYR A 12 14.23 -19.73 18.77
N GLU A 13 14.12 -19.14 17.57
CA GLU A 13 13.03 -18.22 17.22
C GLU A 13 11.64 -18.86 17.37
N ALA A 14 11.42 -20.03 16.80
CA ALA A 14 10.13 -20.73 16.89
C ALA A 14 9.73 -21.10 18.33
N GLY A 15 10.72 -21.51 19.14
CA GLY A 15 10.51 -21.85 20.55
C GLY A 15 10.18 -20.62 21.40
N ILE A 16 10.82 -19.50 21.14
CA ILE A 16 10.56 -18.22 21.80
C ILE A 16 9.16 -17.72 21.48
N TYR A 17 8.81 -17.68 20.18
CA TYR A 17 7.49 -17.23 19.77
C TYR A 17 6.36 -18.05 20.40
N THR A 18 6.51 -19.38 20.39
CA THR A 18 5.55 -20.29 21.03
C THR A 18 5.40 -20.01 22.53
N ARG A 19 6.49 -19.65 23.21
CA ARG A 19 6.49 -19.32 24.63
C ARG A 19 5.78 -18.00 24.91
N TRP A 20 6.03 -16.97 24.11
CA TRP A 20 5.32 -15.68 24.20
C TRP A 20 3.81 -15.87 24.03
N GLU A 21 3.39 -16.58 22.95
CA GLU A 21 1.97 -16.79 22.67
C GLU A 21 1.27 -17.58 23.79
N LYS A 22 1.90 -18.65 24.29
CA LYS A 22 1.34 -19.46 25.39
C LYS A 22 1.26 -18.72 26.72
N SER A 23 2.16 -17.77 26.97
CA SER A 23 2.15 -16.98 28.21
C SER A 23 0.99 -15.97 28.26
N GLY A 24 0.36 -15.68 27.13
CA GLY A 24 -0.70 -14.70 27.05
C GLY A 24 -0.23 -13.24 27.05
N VAL A 25 1.08 -12.96 26.95
CA VAL A 25 1.66 -11.61 27.01
C VAL A 25 1.23 -10.70 25.85
N PHE A 26 0.68 -11.27 24.78
CA PHE A 26 0.12 -10.53 23.65
C PHE A 26 -1.30 -10.03 23.88
N LYS A 27 -2.02 -10.61 24.84
CA LYS A 27 -3.42 -10.28 25.11
C LYS A 27 -3.56 -8.94 25.78
N ALA A 28 -4.45 -8.11 25.26
CA ALA A 28 -4.86 -6.87 25.87
C ALA A 28 -6.08 -7.08 26.80
N ASP A 29 -6.14 -6.31 27.87
CA ASP A 29 -7.24 -6.35 28.85
C ASP A 29 -8.01 -5.01 28.83
N PRO A 30 -9.19 -4.94 28.22
CA PRO A 30 -9.97 -3.71 28.13
C PRO A 30 -10.41 -3.16 29.49
N ASN A 31 -10.35 -3.96 30.55
CA ASN A 31 -10.65 -3.56 31.91
C ASN A 31 -9.40 -3.16 32.71
N SER A 32 -8.23 -3.16 32.09
CA SER A 32 -6.99 -2.77 32.73
C SER A 32 -7.03 -1.31 33.23
N PRO A 33 -6.52 -1.01 34.44
CA PRO A 33 -6.38 0.38 34.91
C PRO A 33 -5.21 1.11 34.24
N LYS A 34 -4.42 0.44 33.41
CA LYS A 34 -3.30 1.02 32.67
C LYS A 34 -3.82 1.88 31.50
N PRO A 35 -3.07 2.91 31.09
CA PRO A 35 -3.41 3.63 29.86
C PRO A 35 -3.44 2.65 28.67
N HIS A 36 -4.51 2.72 27.86
CA HIS A 36 -4.62 1.89 26.67
C HIS A 36 -3.77 2.46 25.52
N PHE A 37 -3.34 1.57 24.65
CA PHE A 37 -2.70 1.90 23.38
C PHE A 37 -3.14 0.88 22.32
N SER A 38 -3.61 1.34 21.18
CA SER A 38 -4.17 0.44 20.18
C SER A 38 -3.70 0.73 18.75
N ILE A 39 -3.46 -0.36 18.02
CA ILE A 39 -3.19 -0.35 16.59
C ILE A 39 -4.09 -1.40 15.94
N SER A 40 -4.87 -0.99 14.92
CA SER A 40 -5.54 -1.92 14.02
C SER A 40 -4.61 -2.23 12.86
N MET A 41 -4.23 -3.50 12.70
CA MET A 41 -3.36 -3.93 11.61
C MET A 41 -4.06 -3.71 10.27
N PRO A 42 -3.38 -3.14 9.25
CA PRO A 42 -3.88 -3.22 7.87
C PRO A 42 -4.07 -4.69 7.48
N PRO A 43 -5.31 -5.13 7.24
CA PRO A 43 -5.55 -6.54 6.97
C PRO A 43 -4.97 -6.91 5.60
N PRO A 44 -3.95 -7.81 5.52
CA PRO A 44 -3.40 -8.19 4.23
C PRO A 44 -4.41 -8.99 3.40
N ASN A 45 -4.37 -8.79 2.08
CA ASN A 45 -5.25 -9.44 1.13
C ASN A 45 -4.92 -10.93 0.98
N GLU A 46 -5.91 -11.80 1.07
CA GLU A 46 -5.78 -13.27 0.97
C GLU A 46 -5.48 -13.78 -0.46
N THR A 47 -4.96 -12.93 -1.32
CA THR A 47 -4.60 -13.27 -2.71
C THR A 47 -3.24 -13.93 -2.86
N SER A 48 -2.39 -13.84 -1.83
CA SER A 48 -1.01 -14.34 -1.90
C SER A 48 -0.32 -14.28 -0.53
N THR A 49 0.89 -14.84 -0.46
CA THR A 49 1.79 -14.74 0.69
C THR A 49 2.30 -13.33 0.96
N LEU A 50 2.81 -13.07 2.17
CA LEU A 50 3.41 -11.78 2.55
C LEU A 50 4.61 -11.45 1.65
N HIS A 51 4.75 -10.17 1.32
CA HIS A 51 5.89 -9.60 0.60
C HIS A 51 6.71 -8.67 1.52
N MET A 52 7.83 -8.11 1.03
CA MET A 52 8.71 -7.24 1.83
C MET A 52 8.00 -6.00 2.42
N GLY A 53 6.99 -5.44 1.74
CA GLY A 53 6.13 -4.41 2.33
C GLY A 53 5.37 -4.92 3.56
N GLY A 54 4.94 -6.19 3.53
CA GLY A 54 4.35 -6.86 4.69
C GLY A 54 5.33 -7.00 5.85
N ALA A 55 6.58 -7.36 5.57
CA ALA A 55 7.63 -7.42 6.60
C ALA A 55 7.89 -6.04 7.23
N LEU A 56 7.83 -4.95 6.43
CA LEU A 56 8.02 -3.59 6.90
C LEU A 56 6.90 -3.16 7.87
N PHE A 57 5.62 -3.23 7.43
CA PHE A 57 4.52 -2.78 8.30
C PHE A 57 4.42 -3.59 9.59
N LEU A 58 4.60 -4.92 9.51
CA LEU A 58 4.62 -5.77 10.70
C LEU A 58 5.72 -5.35 11.67
N THR A 59 6.91 -5.03 11.15
CA THR A 59 8.03 -4.60 11.99
C THR A 59 7.76 -3.27 12.65
N LEU A 60 7.27 -2.27 11.92
CA LEU A 60 6.99 -0.92 12.44
C LEU A 60 5.91 -0.97 13.53
N GLN A 61 4.82 -1.69 13.29
CA GLN A 61 3.72 -1.81 14.26
C GLN A 61 4.17 -2.59 15.49
N ASP A 62 4.92 -3.68 15.33
CA ASP A 62 5.42 -4.47 16.44
C ASP A 62 6.39 -3.68 17.34
N ILE A 63 7.24 -2.81 16.75
CA ILE A 63 8.10 -1.89 17.51
C ILE A 63 7.24 -0.96 18.38
N MET A 64 6.19 -0.35 17.82
CA MET A 64 5.30 0.55 18.55
C MET A 64 4.58 -0.19 19.69
N ILE A 65 4.06 -1.37 19.42
CA ILE A 65 3.34 -2.19 20.41
C ILE A 65 4.26 -2.67 21.53
N ARG A 66 5.45 -3.18 21.21
CA ARG A 66 6.43 -3.61 22.24
C ARG A 66 6.89 -2.43 23.09
N HIS A 67 7.18 -1.30 22.46
CA HIS A 67 7.54 -0.07 23.18
C HIS A 67 6.40 0.42 24.09
N ALA A 68 5.14 0.40 23.62
CA ALA A 68 4.00 0.76 24.45
C ALA A 68 3.83 -0.17 25.66
N ARG A 69 3.99 -1.49 25.50
CA ARG A 69 3.98 -2.45 26.61
C ARG A 69 5.10 -2.19 27.60
N GLN A 70 6.31 -1.94 27.13
CA GLN A 70 7.46 -1.59 27.99
C GLN A 70 7.25 -0.26 28.72
N GLN A 71 6.45 0.67 28.18
CA GLN A 71 6.02 1.89 28.86
C GLN A 71 4.93 1.63 29.91
N GLY A 72 4.51 0.39 30.09
CA GLY A 72 3.49 0.00 31.08
C GLY A 72 2.06 0.22 30.63
N LYS A 73 1.81 0.44 29.32
CA LYS A 73 0.46 0.53 28.76
C LYS A 73 -0.16 -0.84 28.53
N ASP A 74 -1.47 -0.91 28.57
CA ASP A 74 -2.22 -2.02 28.01
C ASP A 74 -2.32 -1.83 26.50
N ALA A 75 -1.65 -2.69 25.71
CA ALA A 75 -1.47 -2.47 24.29
C ALA A 75 -2.17 -3.55 23.46
N LEU A 76 -3.19 -3.12 22.71
CA LEU A 76 -3.88 -3.95 21.73
C LEU A 76 -3.26 -3.78 20.34
N TRP A 77 -2.73 -4.84 19.78
CA TRP A 77 -2.49 -4.97 18.34
C TRP A 77 -3.47 -5.98 17.75
N LEU A 78 -4.48 -5.46 17.06
CA LEU A 78 -5.57 -6.25 16.50
C LEU A 78 -5.18 -6.79 15.12
N PRO A 79 -5.02 -8.12 14.96
CA PRO A 79 -4.67 -8.75 13.69
C PRO A 79 -5.91 -9.09 12.86
N GLY A 80 -5.71 -9.21 11.56
CA GLY A 80 -6.74 -9.75 10.66
C GLY A 80 -6.30 -9.84 9.21
N THR A 81 -7.25 -10.27 8.35
CA THR A 81 -7.06 -10.41 6.90
C THR A 81 -8.26 -9.86 6.13
N ASP A 82 -8.02 -9.46 4.87
CA ASP A 82 -9.04 -8.95 3.95
C ASP A 82 -9.34 -9.99 2.86
N HIS A 83 -10.64 -10.19 2.58
CA HIS A 83 -11.12 -11.07 1.52
C HIS A 83 -10.77 -10.59 0.11
N ALA A 84 -10.45 -9.30 -0.07
CA ALA A 84 -9.95 -8.67 -1.29
C ALA A 84 -10.77 -9.02 -2.55
N ALA A 85 -12.06 -8.73 -2.51
CA ALA A 85 -13.08 -9.17 -3.45
C ALA A 85 -12.61 -9.31 -4.92
N ILE A 86 -12.33 -8.20 -5.62
CA ILE A 86 -11.95 -8.22 -7.05
C ILE A 86 -10.66 -9.02 -7.27
N ALA A 87 -9.65 -8.78 -6.42
CA ALA A 87 -8.34 -9.39 -6.62
C ALA A 87 -8.38 -10.91 -6.45
N THR A 88 -9.13 -11.41 -5.45
CA THR A 88 -9.30 -12.86 -5.22
C THR A 88 -10.12 -13.52 -6.32
N ASN A 89 -11.21 -12.86 -6.78
CA ASN A 89 -11.97 -13.32 -7.94
C ASN A 89 -11.08 -13.47 -9.18
N ALA A 90 -10.31 -12.43 -9.53
CA ALA A 90 -9.44 -12.42 -10.71
C ALA A 90 -8.40 -13.55 -10.71
N VAL A 91 -7.83 -13.87 -9.54
CA VAL A 91 -6.86 -14.96 -9.42
C VAL A 91 -7.54 -16.31 -9.67
N VAL A 92 -8.69 -16.57 -9.04
CA VAL A 92 -9.40 -17.84 -9.19
C VAL A 92 -10.00 -17.99 -10.59
N GLU A 93 -10.52 -16.93 -11.20
CA GLU A 93 -10.99 -16.96 -12.59
C GLU A 93 -9.86 -17.31 -13.56
N ARG A 94 -8.66 -16.73 -13.38
CA ARG A 94 -7.49 -17.09 -14.19
C ARG A 94 -7.11 -18.57 -14.06
N GLN A 95 -7.13 -19.10 -12.83
CA GLN A 95 -6.89 -20.53 -12.61
C GLN A 95 -7.93 -21.43 -13.30
N LEU A 96 -9.20 -21.01 -13.34
CA LEU A 96 -10.24 -21.73 -14.08
C LEU A 96 -9.98 -21.72 -15.59
N VAL A 97 -9.59 -20.58 -16.15
CA VAL A 97 -9.26 -20.45 -17.58
C VAL A 97 -8.06 -21.35 -17.93
N GLU A 98 -7.03 -21.41 -17.09
CA GLU A 98 -5.89 -22.32 -17.24
C GLU A 98 -6.31 -23.80 -17.20
N GLN A 99 -7.40 -24.13 -16.47
CA GLN A 99 -7.99 -25.45 -16.41
C GLN A 99 -8.98 -25.71 -17.55
N GLY A 100 -9.18 -24.78 -18.48
CA GLY A 100 -10.07 -24.90 -19.64
C GLY A 100 -11.57 -24.73 -19.31
N THR A 101 -11.90 -24.02 -18.22
CA THR A 101 -13.27 -23.75 -17.78
C THR A 101 -13.43 -22.28 -17.36
N ASP A 102 -14.64 -21.85 -17.04
CA ASP A 102 -14.92 -20.50 -16.54
C ASP A 102 -15.96 -20.53 -15.39
N LYS A 103 -16.12 -19.36 -14.72
CA LYS A 103 -17.04 -19.22 -13.58
C LYS A 103 -18.50 -19.51 -13.94
N HIS A 104 -18.93 -19.15 -15.15
CA HIS A 104 -20.33 -19.34 -15.61
C HIS A 104 -20.63 -20.83 -15.87
N GLN A 105 -19.64 -21.59 -16.36
CA GLN A 105 -19.78 -23.04 -16.58
C GLN A 105 -19.93 -23.82 -15.28
N ILE A 106 -19.16 -23.46 -14.24
CA ILE A 106 -19.23 -24.16 -12.95
C ILE A 106 -20.37 -23.65 -12.05
N GLY A 107 -20.88 -22.44 -12.29
CA GLY A 107 -21.95 -21.81 -11.52
C GLY A 107 -21.48 -21.13 -10.22
N ARG A 108 -22.34 -20.24 -9.69
CA ARG A 108 -22.00 -19.34 -8.57
C ARG A 108 -21.56 -20.07 -7.29
N GLU A 109 -22.31 -21.08 -6.88
CA GLU A 109 -22.03 -21.82 -5.64
C GLU A 109 -20.69 -22.53 -5.68
N ALA A 110 -20.38 -23.24 -6.78
CA ALA A 110 -19.13 -23.94 -6.96
C ALA A 110 -17.94 -22.97 -7.07
N PHE A 111 -18.14 -21.83 -7.71
CA PHE A 111 -17.12 -20.80 -7.78
C PHE A 111 -16.81 -20.21 -6.40
N ILE A 112 -17.83 -19.81 -5.63
CA ILE A 112 -17.65 -19.27 -4.28
C ILE A 112 -16.94 -20.29 -3.37
N ALA A 113 -17.29 -21.58 -3.48
CA ALA A 113 -16.62 -22.63 -2.72
C ALA A 113 -15.11 -22.72 -3.03
N LYS A 114 -14.73 -22.64 -4.32
CA LYS A 114 -13.33 -22.61 -4.74
C LYS A 114 -12.59 -21.36 -4.24
N VAL A 115 -13.22 -20.20 -4.32
CA VAL A 115 -12.62 -18.96 -3.81
C VAL A 115 -12.41 -19.03 -2.30
N LYS A 116 -13.38 -19.56 -1.55
CA LYS A 116 -13.30 -19.74 -0.09
C LYS A 116 -12.17 -20.69 0.32
N GLU A 117 -11.97 -21.77 -0.43
CA GLU A 117 -10.86 -22.71 -0.21
C GLU A 117 -9.52 -22.03 -0.46
N PHE A 118 -9.37 -21.35 -1.60
CA PHE A 118 -8.16 -20.60 -1.97
C PHE A 118 -7.80 -19.53 -0.93
N ALA A 119 -8.77 -18.69 -0.56
CA ALA A 119 -8.57 -17.61 0.43
C ALA A 119 -8.22 -18.19 1.81
N GLY A 120 -8.90 -19.24 2.25
CA GLY A 120 -8.62 -19.90 3.53
C GLY A 120 -7.21 -20.46 3.62
N SER A 121 -6.70 -21.11 2.58
CA SER A 121 -5.33 -21.64 2.53
C SER A 121 -4.28 -20.49 2.60
N ASN A 122 -4.54 -19.39 1.90
CA ASN A 122 -3.65 -18.22 1.95
C ASN A 122 -3.66 -17.57 3.34
N ARG A 123 -4.83 -17.48 3.99
CA ARG A 123 -4.97 -16.94 5.36
C ARG A 123 -4.10 -17.72 6.35
N GLU A 124 -4.17 -19.04 6.35
CA GLU A 124 -3.35 -19.87 7.23
C GLU A 124 -1.85 -19.65 7.00
N THR A 125 -1.46 -19.57 5.75
CA THR A 125 -0.06 -19.25 5.37
C THR A 125 0.36 -17.89 5.88
N MET A 126 -0.45 -16.84 5.70
CA MET A 126 -0.16 -15.49 6.18
C MET A 126 -0.04 -15.43 7.70
N ILE A 127 -0.95 -16.07 8.43
CA ILE A 127 -0.87 -16.14 9.90
C ILE A 127 0.45 -16.79 10.33
N SER A 128 0.87 -17.85 9.66
CA SER A 128 2.17 -18.51 9.92
C SER A 128 3.34 -17.55 9.62
N GLN A 129 3.28 -16.79 8.54
CA GLN A 129 4.30 -15.80 8.18
C GLN A 129 4.37 -14.63 9.18
N MET A 130 3.22 -14.13 9.63
CA MET A 130 3.17 -13.08 10.67
C MET A 130 3.81 -13.57 11.98
N ARG A 131 3.53 -14.81 12.37
CA ARG A 131 4.18 -15.46 13.54
C ARG A 131 5.69 -15.58 13.34
N ALA A 132 6.14 -15.98 12.15
CA ALA A 132 7.56 -16.07 11.82
C ALA A 132 8.25 -14.71 11.87
N MET A 133 7.56 -13.62 11.52
CA MET A 133 8.03 -12.24 11.66
C MET A 133 8.09 -11.75 13.12
N GLY A 134 7.60 -12.54 14.08
CA GLY A 134 7.59 -12.18 15.50
C GLY A 134 6.47 -11.21 15.88
N ALA A 135 5.42 -11.12 15.10
CA ALA A 135 4.31 -10.21 15.35
C ALA A 135 3.63 -10.51 16.70
N SER A 136 3.66 -9.55 17.62
CA SER A 136 3.10 -9.70 18.96
C SER A 136 1.62 -9.29 19.05
N CYS A 137 0.84 -9.78 18.07
CA CYS A 137 -0.59 -9.50 17.96
C CYS A 137 -1.41 -10.25 19.01
N ASP A 138 -2.56 -9.70 19.37
CA ASP A 138 -3.55 -10.44 20.14
C ASP A 138 -4.34 -11.41 19.24
N TRP A 139 -3.82 -12.63 19.06
CA TRP A 139 -4.42 -13.65 18.21
C TRP A 139 -5.81 -14.10 18.65
N SER A 140 -6.21 -13.84 19.89
CA SER A 140 -7.56 -14.15 20.36
C SER A 140 -8.62 -13.20 19.78
N ARG A 141 -8.16 -12.06 19.22
CA ARG A 141 -8.98 -11.05 18.55
C ARG A 141 -8.76 -11.00 17.04
N PHE A 142 -8.25 -12.09 16.46
CA PHE A 142 -8.10 -12.16 14.99
C PHE A 142 -9.45 -11.95 14.30
N ARG A 143 -9.48 -11.10 13.27
CA ARG A 143 -10.68 -10.79 12.48
C ARG A 143 -10.47 -11.04 11.00
N TYR A 144 -11.55 -11.34 10.34
CA TYR A 144 -11.62 -11.48 8.90
C TYR A 144 -12.76 -10.61 8.34
N THR A 145 -12.52 -9.88 7.28
CA THR A 145 -13.51 -8.91 6.76
C THR A 145 -14.86 -9.53 6.35
N LEU A 146 -14.93 -10.86 6.08
CA LEU A 146 -16.19 -11.61 5.87
C LEU A 146 -16.64 -12.42 7.10
N ASP A 147 -16.15 -12.13 8.31
CA ASP A 147 -16.73 -12.70 9.54
C ASP A 147 -18.20 -12.28 9.67
N ASP A 148 -19.02 -13.12 10.29
CA ASP A 148 -20.47 -12.87 10.46
C ASP A 148 -20.74 -11.53 11.17
N SER A 149 -19.97 -11.20 12.22
CA SER A 149 -20.10 -9.94 12.95
C SER A 149 -19.73 -8.73 12.12
N LEU A 150 -18.67 -8.84 11.28
CA LEU A 150 -18.28 -7.77 10.38
C LEU A 150 -19.27 -7.64 9.22
N SER A 151 -19.76 -8.75 8.67
CA SER A 151 -20.79 -8.77 7.64
C SER A 151 -22.09 -8.11 8.12
N ARG A 152 -22.48 -8.36 9.38
CA ARG A 152 -23.58 -7.64 10.01
C ARG A 152 -23.32 -6.13 10.04
N SER A 153 -22.16 -5.71 10.50
CA SER A 153 -21.78 -4.28 10.53
C SER A 153 -21.87 -3.63 9.17
N VAL A 154 -21.43 -4.33 8.11
CA VAL A 154 -21.54 -3.86 6.72
C VAL A 154 -23.00 -3.65 6.32
N ASN A 155 -23.89 -4.60 6.60
CA ASN A 155 -25.30 -4.51 6.29
C ASN A 155 -26.01 -3.40 7.09
N GLU A 156 -25.64 -3.23 8.37
CA GLU A 156 -26.17 -2.14 9.23
C GLU A 156 -25.79 -0.77 8.66
N VAL A 157 -24.50 -0.59 8.29
CA VAL A 157 -24.02 0.69 7.73
C VAL A 157 -24.67 0.98 6.39
N PHE A 158 -24.75 0.00 5.49
CA PHE A 158 -25.44 0.18 4.21
C PHE A 158 -26.90 0.58 4.43
N THR A 159 -27.61 -0.15 5.29
CA THR A 159 -29.03 0.10 5.58
C THR A 159 -29.24 1.49 6.20
N LYS A 160 -28.36 1.91 7.12
CA LYS A 160 -28.41 3.23 7.73
C LYS A 160 -28.16 4.33 6.69
N MET A 161 -27.09 4.22 5.88
CA MET A 161 -26.79 5.19 4.82
C MET A 161 -27.90 5.29 3.78
N TYR A 162 -28.54 4.17 3.43
CA TYR A 162 -29.68 4.19 2.53
C TYR A 162 -30.89 4.93 3.14
N LYS A 163 -31.24 4.65 4.40
CA LYS A 163 -32.33 5.34 5.11
C LYS A 163 -32.08 6.84 5.25
N ASP A 164 -30.83 7.24 5.46
CA ASP A 164 -30.44 8.66 5.56
C ASP A 164 -30.29 9.32 4.17
N GLY A 165 -30.54 8.56 3.08
CA GLY A 165 -30.49 9.03 1.69
C GLY A 165 -29.09 9.32 1.19
N LEU A 166 -28.06 8.76 1.83
CA LEU A 166 -26.65 8.85 1.44
C LEU A 166 -26.25 7.76 0.45
N ILE A 167 -26.95 6.63 0.43
CA ILE A 167 -26.81 5.62 -0.61
C ILE A 167 -28.01 5.75 -1.55
N TYR A 168 -27.70 5.83 -2.85
CA TYR A 168 -28.70 5.88 -3.90
C TYR A 168 -28.30 4.97 -5.08
N ARG A 169 -29.30 4.65 -5.89
CA ARG A 169 -29.11 3.91 -7.15
C ARG A 169 -29.31 4.84 -8.32
N GLY A 170 -28.37 4.84 -9.28
CA GLY A 170 -28.44 5.77 -10.39
C GLY A 170 -27.63 5.35 -11.60
N HIS A 171 -28.01 5.90 -12.77
CA HIS A 171 -27.23 5.75 -13.99
C HIS A 171 -26.12 6.79 -14.00
N ARG A 172 -24.87 6.32 -13.91
CA ARG A 172 -23.67 7.14 -13.94
C ARG A 172 -22.61 6.47 -14.81
N ILE A 173 -21.70 7.27 -15.33
CA ILE A 173 -20.52 6.72 -15.99
C ILE A 173 -19.58 6.11 -14.97
N VAL A 174 -19.16 4.86 -15.20
CA VAL A 174 -18.30 4.08 -14.32
C VAL A 174 -17.12 3.50 -15.09
N ASN A 175 -16.03 3.19 -14.40
CA ASN A 175 -14.92 2.44 -14.97
C ASN A 175 -15.33 0.97 -15.06
N TRP A 176 -15.46 0.48 -16.27
CA TRP A 176 -15.83 -0.90 -16.56
C TRP A 176 -14.65 -1.70 -17.05
N ASP A 177 -14.41 -2.87 -16.50
CA ASP A 177 -13.45 -3.84 -17.04
C ASP A 177 -14.18 -4.90 -17.87
N PRO A 178 -14.07 -4.87 -19.21
CA PRO A 178 -14.75 -5.83 -20.08
C PRO A 178 -14.27 -7.27 -19.92
N ASN A 179 -13.05 -7.49 -19.39
CA ASN A 179 -12.48 -8.82 -19.21
C ASN A 179 -13.01 -9.49 -17.93
N LEU A 180 -13.10 -8.75 -16.83
CA LEU A 180 -13.64 -9.23 -15.56
C LEU A 180 -15.16 -9.05 -15.46
N GLU A 181 -15.76 -8.34 -16.42
CA GLU A 181 -17.20 -8.00 -16.44
C GLU A 181 -17.66 -7.35 -15.12
N THR A 182 -16.88 -6.36 -14.62
CA THR A 182 -17.19 -5.65 -13.36
C THR A 182 -16.76 -4.20 -13.39
N THR A 183 -17.40 -3.39 -12.55
CA THR A 183 -16.99 -2.02 -12.27
C THR A 183 -15.73 -2.00 -11.41
N VAL A 184 -14.90 -0.96 -11.60
CA VAL A 184 -13.64 -0.73 -10.91
C VAL A 184 -13.68 0.68 -10.30
N SER A 185 -13.23 0.83 -9.06
CA SER A 185 -13.14 2.15 -8.42
C SER A 185 -12.14 3.05 -9.15
N ASP A 186 -12.32 4.37 -9.10
CA ASP A 186 -11.38 5.33 -9.68
C ASP A 186 -9.93 5.11 -9.19
N ASP A 187 -9.78 4.65 -8.00
CA ASP A 187 -8.54 4.35 -7.29
C ASP A 187 -7.92 3.02 -7.67
N GLU A 188 -8.66 2.09 -8.26
CA GLU A 188 -8.14 0.82 -8.75
C GLU A 188 -7.78 0.89 -10.24
N VAL A 189 -7.72 2.11 -10.78
CA VAL A 189 -7.29 2.39 -12.15
C VAL A 189 -5.86 2.88 -12.15
N ASP A 190 -4.98 2.09 -12.77
CA ASP A 190 -3.59 2.49 -13.06
C ASP A 190 -3.53 3.16 -14.44
N TYR A 191 -2.73 4.20 -14.56
CA TYR A 191 -2.48 4.88 -15.82
C TYR A 191 -1.11 4.50 -16.37
N LYS A 192 -1.10 3.98 -17.60
CA LYS A 192 0.12 3.62 -18.31
C LYS A 192 0.29 4.49 -19.54
N GLU A 193 1.44 5.15 -19.65
CA GLU A 193 1.78 5.85 -20.88
C GLU A 193 2.04 4.87 -22.02
N GLU A 194 1.37 5.11 -23.13
CA GLU A 194 1.52 4.34 -24.36
C GLU A 194 1.61 5.26 -25.57
N LYS A 195 2.40 4.86 -26.55
CA LYS A 195 2.42 5.55 -27.84
C LYS A 195 1.34 4.98 -28.74
N ALA A 196 0.45 5.82 -29.17
CA ALA A 196 -0.61 5.47 -30.11
C ALA A 196 -0.79 6.59 -31.16
N PRO A 197 -1.28 6.29 -32.35
CA PRO A 197 -1.57 7.31 -33.34
C PRO A 197 -2.67 8.26 -32.88
N LEU A 198 -2.47 9.57 -33.01
CA LEU A 198 -3.51 10.58 -32.88
C LEU A 198 -3.98 10.97 -34.30
N TYR A 199 -5.24 10.76 -34.55
CA TYR A 199 -5.85 11.01 -35.85
C TYR A 199 -6.53 12.36 -35.89
N THR A 200 -6.14 13.25 -36.80
CA THR A 200 -6.84 14.50 -37.06
C THR A 200 -7.84 14.27 -38.22
N LEU A 201 -9.10 14.52 -37.95
CA LEU A 201 -10.21 14.21 -38.83
C LEU A 201 -10.96 15.49 -39.21
N GLN A 202 -11.42 15.56 -40.45
CA GLN A 202 -12.31 16.61 -40.92
C GLN A 202 -13.76 16.29 -40.57
N TYR A 203 -14.41 17.13 -39.76
CA TYR A 203 -15.78 16.98 -39.31
C TYR A 203 -16.59 18.25 -39.69
N GLY A 204 -17.16 18.26 -40.87
CA GLY A 204 -17.76 19.46 -41.43
C GLY A 204 -16.79 20.63 -41.57
N PRO A 205 -17.12 21.80 -41.00
CA PRO A 205 -16.20 22.93 -40.97
C PRO A 205 -15.08 22.84 -39.93
N PHE A 206 -15.07 21.82 -39.07
CA PHE A 206 -14.14 21.65 -37.97
C PHE A 206 -13.11 20.57 -38.28
N GLN A 207 -11.96 20.67 -37.62
CA GLN A 207 -11.02 19.58 -37.50
C GLN A 207 -10.99 19.11 -36.04
N ILE A 208 -11.05 17.79 -35.84
CA ILE A 208 -11.03 17.16 -34.51
C ILE A 208 -9.88 16.18 -34.43
N SER A 209 -9.32 16.01 -33.24
CA SER A 209 -8.25 15.01 -33.01
C SER A 209 -8.73 13.94 -32.04
N THR A 210 -8.44 12.66 -32.33
CA THR A 210 -8.82 11.54 -31.48
C THR A 210 -7.79 10.40 -31.55
N ALA A 211 -7.53 9.76 -30.43
CA ALA A 211 -6.82 8.48 -30.36
C ALA A 211 -7.78 7.29 -30.40
N ARG A 212 -9.11 7.52 -30.33
CA ARG A 212 -10.17 6.53 -30.24
C ARG A 212 -11.15 6.63 -31.42
N PRO A 213 -10.74 6.33 -32.65
CA PRO A 213 -11.63 6.45 -33.82
C PRO A 213 -12.85 5.50 -33.76
N GLU A 214 -12.80 4.45 -32.96
CA GLU A 214 -13.89 3.48 -32.77
C GLU A 214 -15.11 4.09 -32.04
N THR A 215 -14.96 5.17 -31.28
CA THR A 215 -16.11 5.85 -30.64
C THR A 215 -16.84 6.82 -31.54
N LYS A 216 -16.27 7.17 -32.67
CA LYS A 216 -16.74 8.27 -33.54
C LYS A 216 -18.02 8.00 -34.33
N PHE A 217 -18.65 6.83 -34.19
CA PHE A 217 -19.96 6.52 -34.76
C PHE A 217 -21.11 7.26 -34.08
N GLY A 218 -20.92 7.72 -32.85
CA GLY A 218 -21.91 8.46 -32.05
C GLY A 218 -21.75 9.98 -32.10
N ASP A 219 -20.84 10.50 -32.89
CA ASP A 219 -20.56 11.94 -32.97
C ASP A 219 -21.74 12.72 -33.52
N LYS A 220 -22.49 13.37 -32.62
CA LYS A 220 -23.63 14.27 -32.94
C LYS A 220 -23.37 15.71 -32.47
N TYR A 221 -22.38 15.91 -31.63
CA TYR A 221 -22.11 17.18 -30.98
C TYR A 221 -20.64 17.58 -31.17
N VAL A 222 -20.44 18.85 -31.56
CA VAL A 222 -19.14 19.50 -31.64
C VAL A 222 -19.03 20.50 -30.50
N VAL A 223 -18.07 20.34 -29.67
CA VAL A 223 -17.89 21.22 -28.49
C VAL A 223 -16.71 22.16 -28.74
N VAL A 224 -16.91 23.43 -28.45
CA VAL A 224 -15.91 24.48 -28.56
C VAL A 224 -15.92 25.35 -27.29
N HIS A 225 -14.78 25.89 -26.93
CA HIS A 225 -14.70 26.79 -25.78
C HIS A 225 -15.43 28.12 -26.06
N PRO A 226 -16.25 28.63 -25.12
CA PRO A 226 -17.05 29.87 -25.33
C PRO A 226 -16.23 31.09 -25.72
N GLU A 227 -15.00 31.19 -25.18
CA GLU A 227 -14.13 32.34 -25.41
C GLU A 227 -13.16 32.14 -26.62
N ASP A 228 -13.18 30.97 -27.28
CA ASP A 228 -12.31 30.73 -28.44
C ASP A 228 -12.70 31.64 -29.62
N LYS A 229 -11.81 32.55 -29.96
CA LYS A 229 -12.03 33.53 -31.02
C LYS A 229 -12.21 32.92 -32.41
N ARG A 230 -11.64 31.74 -32.62
CA ARG A 230 -11.72 31.02 -33.93
C ARG A 230 -13.16 30.62 -34.25
N TYR A 231 -13.95 30.31 -33.21
CA TYR A 231 -15.28 29.73 -33.30
C TYR A 231 -16.40 30.61 -32.75
N LYS A 232 -16.14 31.92 -32.52
CA LYS A 232 -17.13 32.88 -32.00
C LYS A 232 -18.33 33.07 -32.91
N HIS A 233 -18.17 32.84 -34.22
CA HIS A 233 -19.25 33.02 -35.20
C HIS A 233 -20.27 31.87 -35.22
N TYR A 234 -19.97 30.74 -34.57
CA TYR A 234 -20.95 29.68 -34.32
C TYR A 234 -21.76 29.97 -33.06
N SER A 235 -23.08 29.84 -33.17
CA SER A 235 -23.99 29.94 -32.03
C SER A 235 -24.09 28.62 -31.30
N ASP A 236 -24.32 28.68 -30.01
CA ASP A 236 -24.68 27.49 -29.23
C ASP A 236 -26.02 26.92 -29.74
N GLY A 237 -26.11 25.62 -29.91
CA GLY A 237 -27.25 24.94 -30.51
C GLY A 237 -27.31 25.03 -32.08
N GLN A 238 -26.37 25.67 -32.75
CA GLN A 238 -26.34 25.76 -34.21
C GLN A 238 -26.10 24.37 -34.81
N THR A 239 -26.89 23.96 -35.79
CA THR A 239 -26.79 22.68 -36.49
C THR A 239 -26.15 22.84 -37.86
N PHE A 240 -25.49 21.78 -38.33
CA PHE A 240 -24.97 21.64 -39.70
C PHE A 240 -24.95 20.15 -40.10
N GLU A 241 -25.02 19.90 -41.39
CA GLU A 241 -24.89 18.55 -41.96
C GLU A 241 -23.44 18.30 -42.40
N THR A 242 -22.97 17.10 -42.14
CA THR A 242 -21.63 16.67 -42.58
C THR A 242 -21.60 15.20 -42.94
N GLU A 243 -20.79 14.87 -43.95
CA GLU A 243 -20.49 13.47 -44.26
C GLU A 243 -19.61 12.89 -43.15
N TRP A 244 -20.00 11.70 -42.67
CA TRP A 244 -19.27 11.00 -41.61
C TRP A 244 -19.09 9.52 -41.91
N LEU A 245 -18.72 8.71 -40.90
CA LEU A 245 -18.39 7.29 -41.07
C LEU A 245 -19.47 6.48 -41.81
N ASN A 246 -20.72 6.58 -41.40
CA ASN A 246 -21.84 5.80 -41.98
C ASN A 246 -22.80 6.62 -42.81
N GLY A 247 -22.40 7.78 -43.33
CA GLY A 247 -23.22 8.67 -44.14
C GLY A 247 -23.33 10.07 -43.55
N THR A 248 -24.27 10.85 -44.01
CA THR A 248 -24.51 12.21 -43.55
C THR A 248 -25.08 12.21 -42.12
N VAL A 249 -24.53 13.03 -41.25
CA VAL A 249 -25.01 13.27 -39.88
C VAL A 249 -25.33 14.74 -39.71
N THR A 250 -26.35 15.04 -38.90
CA THR A 250 -26.67 16.41 -38.45
C THR A 250 -25.92 16.64 -37.11
N ALA A 251 -24.96 17.54 -37.10
CA ALA A 251 -24.17 17.88 -35.94
C ALA A 251 -24.65 19.18 -35.29
N THR A 252 -24.56 19.26 -33.96
CA THR A 252 -24.92 20.44 -33.19
C THR A 252 -23.68 21.00 -32.50
N VAL A 253 -23.49 22.33 -32.59
CA VAL A 253 -22.42 23.04 -31.88
C VAL A 253 -22.84 23.28 -30.43
N VAL A 254 -21.97 22.93 -29.50
CA VAL A 254 -22.16 23.17 -28.06
C VAL A 254 -21.01 24.01 -27.54
N LYS A 255 -21.28 24.97 -26.66
CA LYS A 255 -20.27 25.82 -26.04
C LYS A 255 -20.05 25.41 -24.59
N ASP A 256 -18.88 24.88 -24.27
CA ASP A 256 -18.57 24.42 -22.91
C ASP A 256 -17.11 24.75 -22.51
N GLU A 257 -16.90 25.20 -21.28
CA GLU A 257 -15.59 25.59 -20.73
C GLU A 257 -14.64 24.38 -20.51
N ALA A 258 -15.15 23.15 -20.56
CA ALA A 258 -14.32 21.96 -20.40
C ALA A 258 -13.38 21.70 -21.59
N VAL A 259 -13.61 22.38 -22.75
CA VAL A 259 -12.71 22.27 -23.91
C VAL A 259 -11.46 23.10 -23.71
N ASP A 260 -10.29 22.49 -23.82
CA ASP A 260 -9.02 23.20 -23.87
C ASP A 260 -8.75 23.75 -25.30
N PRO A 261 -8.76 25.07 -25.51
CA PRO A 261 -8.52 25.69 -26.81
C PRO A 261 -7.12 25.44 -27.37
N GLU A 262 -6.15 25.11 -26.52
CA GLU A 262 -4.75 24.88 -26.88
C GLU A 262 -4.44 23.41 -27.15
N PHE A 263 -5.33 22.49 -26.76
CA PHE A 263 -5.13 21.07 -27.01
C PHE A 263 -5.60 20.66 -28.40
N GLY A 264 -4.73 20.04 -29.19
CA GLY A 264 -5.04 19.54 -30.55
C GLY A 264 -5.52 20.67 -31.45
N THR A 265 -6.76 20.54 -31.90
CA THR A 265 -7.43 21.57 -32.73
C THR A 265 -8.21 22.61 -31.91
N GLY A 266 -8.34 22.41 -30.61
CA GLY A 266 -9.23 23.20 -29.74
C GLY A 266 -10.72 22.93 -29.97
N VAL A 267 -11.05 21.85 -30.66
CA VAL A 267 -12.43 21.39 -30.94
C VAL A 267 -12.51 19.90 -30.67
N MET A 268 -13.54 19.46 -30.04
CA MET A 268 -13.80 18.03 -29.83
C MET A 268 -15.22 17.64 -30.27
N THR A 269 -15.37 16.43 -30.76
CA THR A 269 -16.66 15.74 -30.79
C THR A 269 -16.77 14.88 -29.56
N ILE A 270 -17.96 14.75 -28.99
CA ILE A 270 -18.19 14.02 -27.74
C ILE A 270 -18.96 12.71 -27.98
N THR A 271 -18.54 11.71 -27.15
CA THR A 271 -19.19 10.41 -27.06
C THR A 271 -19.55 10.12 -25.60
N PRO A 272 -20.63 10.71 -25.08
CA PRO A 272 -20.94 10.76 -23.65
C PRO A 272 -21.06 9.42 -22.94
N TRP A 273 -21.21 8.31 -23.67
CA TRP A 273 -21.28 6.97 -23.08
C TRP A 273 -19.89 6.41 -22.72
N HIS A 274 -18.82 6.87 -23.41
CA HIS A 274 -17.50 6.25 -23.38
C HIS A 274 -16.37 7.17 -22.90
N ASP A 275 -16.71 8.39 -22.48
CA ASP A 275 -15.78 9.33 -21.87
C ASP A 275 -16.46 10.12 -20.75
N ARG A 276 -15.74 10.31 -19.66
CA ARG A 276 -16.29 10.98 -18.46
C ARG A 276 -16.51 12.47 -18.68
N THR A 277 -15.57 13.15 -19.33
CA THR A 277 -15.72 14.59 -19.64
C THR A 277 -16.90 14.81 -20.59
N ASP A 278 -17.02 13.96 -21.59
CA ASP A 278 -18.13 13.98 -22.54
C ASP A 278 -19.48 13.73 -21.84
N PHE A 279 -19.51 12.81 -20.84
CA PHE A 279 -20.69 12.56 -20.02
C PHE A 279 -21.09 13.79 -19.20
N GLU A 280 -20.13 14.46 -18.56
CA GLU A 280 -20.37 15.65 -17.75
C GLU A 280 -20.88 16.83 -18.61
N ILE A 281 -20.33 17.00 -19.83
CA ILE A 281 -20.83 17.98 -20.80
C ILE A 281 -22.27 17.64 -21.19
N ALA A 282 -22.54 16.37 -21.49
CA ALA A 282 -23.89 15.93 -21.88
C ALA A 282 -24.90 16.11 -20.73
N GLU A 283 -24.50 15.92 -19.46
CA GLU A 283 -25.36 16.22 -18.32
C GLU A 283 -25.70 17.70 -18.21
N ARG A 284 -24.69 18.58 -18.31
CA ARG A 284 -24.89 20.02 -18.21
C ARG A 284 -25.82 20.59 -19.28
N HIS A 285 -25.73 20.04 -20.48
CA HIS A 285 -26.48 20.54 -21.65
C HIS A 285 -27.71 19.68 -22.02
N GLY A 286 -28.01 18.62 -21.24
CA GLY A 286 -29.16 17.72 -21.51
C GLY A 286 -29.07 16.97 -22.84
N LEU A 287 -27.88 16.57 -23.27
CA LEU A 287 -27.63 15.93 -24.57
C LEU A 287 -27.89 14.43 -24.54
N GLU A 288 -28.22 13.88 -25.72
CA GLU A 288 -28.37 12.43 -25.88
C GLU A 288 -27.04 11.70 -25.67
N ARG A 289 -27.11 10.47 -25.14
CA ARG A 289 -25.98 9.61 -24.82
C ARG A 289 -26.13 8.28 -25.52
N GLU A 290 -25.35 8.05 -26.56
CA GLU A 290 -25.45 6.88 -27.41
C GLU A 290 -24.31 5.89 -27.12
N GLN A 291 -24.65 4.62 -26.88
CA GLN A 291 -23.67 3.57 -26.63
C GLN A 291 -23.13 3.06 -27.96
N ILE A 292 -21.81 3.00 -28.12
CA ILE A 292 -21.12 2.52 -29.31
C ILE A 292 -20.43 1.17 -29.05
N ILE A 293 -19.91 0.96 -27.86
CA ILE A 293 -19.17 -0.22 -27.46
C ILE A 293 -19.97 -0.93 -26.36
N ASP A 294 -20.16 -2.24 -26.48
CA ASP A 294 -20.86 -3.04 -25.50
C ASP A 294 -19.98 -3.34 -24.25
N TYR A 295 -20.57 -4.00 -23.24
CA TYR A 295 -19.86 -4.37 -22.00
C TYR A 295 -18.76 -5.44 -22.20
N LYS A 296 -18.64 -6.01 -23.41
CA LYS A 296 -17.57 -6.97 -23.77
C LYS A 296 -16.49 -6.33 -24.66
N GLY A 297 -16.50 -5.00 -24.81
CA GLY A 297 -15.56 -4.29 -25.65
C GLY A 297 -15.79 -4.49 -27.17
N LYS A 298 -17.01 -4.84 -27.60
CA LYS A 298 -17.35 -5.02 -29.00
C LYS A 298 -18.23 -3.87 -29.52
N LEU A 299 -18.03 -3.51 -30.77
CA LEU A 299 -18.80 -2.46 -31.40
C LEU A 299 -20.26 -2.88 -31.64
N LEU A 300 -21.20 -1.99 -31.32
CA LEU A 300 -22.61 -2.14 -31.48
C LEU A 300 -23.06 -1.88 -32.96
N PRO A 301 -24.30 -2.23 -33.35
CA PRO A 301 -24.78 -2.06 -34.70
C PRO A 301 -24.71 -0.66 -35.30
N ILE A 302 -24.66 0.39 -34.45
CA ILE A 302 -24.39 1.76 -34.90
C ILE A 302 -23.08 1.88 -35.68
N ALA A 303 -22.12 1.02 -35.44
CA ALA A 303 -20.85 0.97 -36.14
C ALA A 303 -20.97 0.36 -37.56
N GLY A 304 -22.16 -0.07 -37.98
CA GLY A 304 -22.45 -0.60 -39.33
C GLY A 304 -21.65 -1.85 -39.66
N GLU A 305 -20.81 -1.83 -40.67
CA GLU A 305 -19.97 -2.97 -41.09
C GLU A 305 -18.95 -3.45 -40.05
N PHE A 306 -18.69 -2.68 -38.99
CA PHE A 306 -17.77 -3.02 -37.90
C PHE A 306 -18.49 -3.60 -36.67
N ALA A 307 -19.82 -3.74 -36.74
CA ALA A 307 -20.60 -4.30 -35.63
C ALA A 307 -20.11 -5.70 -35.23
N GLY A 308 -19.99 -5.95 -33.93
CA GLY A 308 -19.50 -7.20 -33.35
C GLY A 308 -17.97 -7.36 -33.33
N MET A 309 -17.20 -6.46 -33.97
CA MET A 309 -15.75 -6.48 -33.88
C MET A 309 -15.26 -5.93 -32.54
N GLY A 310 -14.17 -6.48 -32.02
CA GLY A 310 -13.45 -5.88 -30.88
C GLY A 310 -12.77 -4.57 -31.31
N ILE A 311 -12.50 -3.72 -30.32
CA ILE A 311 -11.92 -2.37 -30.51
C ILE A 311 -10.62 -2.42 -31.31
N GLU A 312 -9.66 -3.28 -30.89
CA GLU A 312 -8.35 -3.40 -31.54
C GLU A 312 -8.43 -3.87 -33.00
N GLU A 313 -9.34 -4.78 -33.28
CA GLU A 313 -9.56 -5.28 -34.64
C GLU A 313 -10.22 -4.22 -35.53
N ALA A 314 -11.15 -3.47 -34.98
CA ALA A 314 -11.96 -2.50 -35.73
C ALA A 314 -11.19 -1.20 -36.05
N ARG A 315 -10.38 -0.70 -35.13
CA ARG A 315 -9.68 0.59 -35.21
C ARG A 315 -8.93 0.80 -36.53
N PRO A 316 -8.02 -0.10 -36.97
CA PRO A 316 -7.28 0.09 -38.22
C PRO A 316 -8.21 0.08 -39.46
N LYS A 317 -9.32 -0.67 -39.40
CA LYS A 317 -10.30 -0.74 -40.51
C LYS A 317 -11.13 0.54 -40.60
N ILE A 318 -11.49 1.11 -39.44
CA ILE A 318 -12.20 2.40 -39.34
C ILE A 318 -11.32 3.53 -39.89
N VAL A 319 -10.04 3.58 -39.51
CA VAL A 319 -9.07 4.56 -40.04
C VAL A 319 -8.93 4.43 -41.55
N LYS A 320 -8.87 3.21 -42.09
CA LYS A 320 -8.85 2.97 -43.54
C LYS A 320 -10.10 3.53 -44.22
N LYS A 321 -11.27 3.37 -43.62
CA LYS A 321 -12.54 3.92 -44.14
C LYS A 321 -12.55 5.45 -44.15
N LEU A 322 -12.10 6.07 -43.03
CA LEU A 322 -11.96 7.53 -42.90
C LEU A 322 -11.02 8.09 -43.98
N LYS A 323 -9.89 7.44 -44.20
CA LYS A 323 -8.95 7.79 -45.28
C LYS A 323 -9.57 7.67 -46.68
N ALA A 324 -10.32 6.60 -46.95
CA ALA A 324 -10.99 6.39 -48.23
C ALA A 324 -12.08 7.43 -48.52
N LYS A 325 -12.72 7.96 -47.47
CA LYS A 325 -13.69 9.06 -47.54
C LYS A 325 -13.06 10.46 -47.63
N GLY A 326 -11.73 10.57 -47.52
CA GLY A 326 -11.03 11.85 -47.49
C GLY A 326 -11.23 12.65 -46.19
N LEU A 327 -11.64 11.99 -45.12
CA LEU A 327 -11.90 12.60 -43.81
C LEU A 327 -10.68 12.58 -42.90
N LEU A 328 -9.64 11.79 -43.19
CA LEU A 328 -8.38 11.74 -42.44
C LEU A 328 -7.46 12.86 -42.95
N VAL A 329 -7.15 13.84 -42.10
CA VAL A 329 -6.34 15.02 -42.45
C VAL A 329 -4.87 14.76 -42.11
N ASP A 330 -4.58 14.26 -40.90
CA ASP A 330 -3.21 14.04 -40.41
C ASP A 330 -3.17 12.89 -39.43
N VAL A 331 -1.98 12.32 -39.21
CA VAL A 331 -1.73 11.26 -38.20
C VAL A 331 -0.41 11.53 -37.49
N ASP A 332 -0.45 11.80 -36.20
CA ASP A 332 0.74 11.82 -35.35
C ASP A 332 1.01 10.42 -34.79
N GLU A 333 1.94 9.68 -35.38
CA GLU A 333 2.32 8.30 -34.98
C GLU A 333 3.07 8.24 -33.65
N ASN A 334 3.52 9.37 -33.09
CA ASN A 334 4.32 9.43 -31.87
C ASN A 334 3.57 10.02 -30.69
N TYR A 335 2.26 10.21 -30.82
CA TYR A 335 1.46 10.74 -29.73
C TYR A 335 1.53 9.83 -28.50
N SER A 336 1.82 10.39 -27.35
CA SER A 336 1.82 9.68 -26.07
C SER A 336 0.54 10.00 -25.32
N HIS A 337 -0.18 8.98 -24.94
CA HIS A 337 -1.38 9.11 -24.12
C HIS A 337 -1.38 8.09 -22.97
N SER A 338 -2.13 8.38 -21.92
CA SER A 338 -2.32 7.46 -20.80
C SER A 338 -3.53 6.56 -21.05
N ILE A 339 -3.33 5.25 -21.01
CA ILE A 339 -4.41 4.28 -20.99
C ILE A 339 -4.74 3.89 -19.55
N ALA A 340 -6.03 3.79 -19.26
CA ALA A 340 -6.53 3.36 -17.97
C ALA A 340 -6.59 1.82 -17.91
N LEU A 341 -5.96 1.23 -16.91
CA LEU A 341 -5.90 -0.21 -16.68
C LEU A 341 -6.47 -0.53 -15.30
N ASN A 342 -7.20 -1.64 -15.20
CA ASN A 342 -7.56 -2.19 -13.90
C ASN A 342 -6.30 -2.70 -13.18
N SER A 343 -5.94 -2.10 -12.04
CA SER A 343 -4.75 -2.47 -11.27
C SER A 343 -4.75 -3.93 -10.77
N ARG A 344 -5.93 -4.55 -10.67
CA ARG A 344 -6.11 -5.91 -10.17
C ARG A 344 -6.15 -6.96 -11.29
N GLY A 345 -6.86 -6.64 -12.39
CA GLY A 345 -7.07 -7.55 -13.52
C GLY A 345 -6.17 -7.27 -14.73
N GLN A 346 -5.53 -6.09 -14.78
CA GLN A 346 -4.74 -5.59 -15.92
C GLN A 346 -5.56 -5.43 -17.22
N GLY A 347 -6.90 -5.49 -17.16
CA GLY A 347 -7.78 -5.19 -18.25
C GLY A 347 -7.81 -3.69 -18.58
N VAL A 348 -7.96 -3.34 -19.86
CA VAL A 348 -8.17 -1.95 -20.28
C VAL A 348 -9.57 -1.51 -19.84
N ILE A 349 -9.64 -0.38 -19.17
CA ILE A 349 -10.90 0.20 -18.72
C ILE A 349 -11.65 0.81 -19.92
N GLU A 350 -12.90 0.41 -20.09
CA GLU A 350 -13.84 1.01 -21.03
C GLU A 350 -14.95 1.72 -20.24
N PRO A 351 -15.00 3.06 -20.20
CA PRO A 351 -16.05 3.77 -19.49
C PRO A 351 -17.44 3.41 -20.04
N GLN A 352 -18.41 3.16 -19.14
CA GLN A 352 -19.77 2.77 -19.47
C GLN A 352 -20.78 3.49 -18.56
N ILE A 353 -21.93 3.86 -19.07
CA ILE A 353 -23.06 4.31 -18.26
C ILE A 353 -23.81 3.09 -17.75
N MET A 354 -23.90 2.95 -16.42
CA MET A 354 -24.55 1.81 -15.79
C MET A 354 -25.41 2.22 -14.60
N LEU A 355 -26.46 1.45 -14.33
CA LEU A 355 -27.26 1.58 -13.12
C LEU A 355 -26.51 0.88 -11.98
N GLN A 356 -26.00 1.67 -11.03
CA GLN A 356 -25.15 1.20 -9.96
C GLN A 356 -25.54 1.83 -8.61
N TRP A 357 -25.00 1.29 -7.51
CA TRP A 357 -25.15 1.85 -6.19
C TRP A 357 -24.01 2.81 -5.87
N PHE A 358 -24.36 3.99 -5.34
CA PHE A 358 -23.39 5.06 -5.02
C PHE A 358 -23.59 5.58 -3.60
N VAL A 359 -22.48 6.03 -3.00
CA VAL A 359 -22.47 6.86 -1.80
C VAL A 359 -22.35 8.32 -2.23
N ASP A 360 -23.34 9.15 -1.88
CA ASP A 360 -23.29 10.61 -2.06
C ASP A 360 -22.38 11.23 -0.99
N VAL A 361 -21.22 11.72 -1.42
CA VAL A 361 -20.20 12.30 -0.53
C VAL A 361 -20.38 13.81 -0.32
N ASN A 362 -21.24 14.44 -1.11
CA ASN A 362 -21.43 15.89 -1.12
C ASN A 362 -22.66 16.36 -0.33
N ARG A 363 -23.59 15.46 -0.06
CA ARG A 363 -24.82 15.77 0.66
C ARG A 363 -24.54 16.07 2.14
N PRO A 364 -24.97 17.24 2.67
CA PRO A 364 -24.91 17.52 4.11
C PRO A 364 -25.93 16.66 4.86
N ALA A 365 -25.50 15.58 5.47
CA ALA A 365 -26.38 14.60 6.12
C ALA A 365 -25.84 14.10 7.46
N MET A 366 -24.71 14.62 7.94
CA MET A 366 -24.17 14.23 9.24
C MET A 366 -23.89 15.45 10.11
N GLU A 367 -24.21 15.34 11.39
CA GLU A 367 -23.83 16.33 12.37
C GLU A 367 -22.39 16.11 12.83
N TRP A 368 -21.53 17.14 12.64
CA TRP A 368 -20.17 17.12 13.12
C TRP A 368 -19.82 18.42 13.83
N LYS A 369 -19.43 18.34 15.10
CA LYS A 369 -19.13 19.51 15.96
C LYS A 369 -20.25 20.58 15.95
N GLY A 370 -21.51 20.12 15.98
CA GLY A 370 -22.69 21.01 16.03
C GLY A 370 -23.09 21.65 14.69
N GLN A 371 -22.56 21.15 13.56
CA GLN A 371 -22.90 21.62 12.22
C GLN A 371 -23.28 20.45 11.33
N MET A 372 -24.30 20.62 10.49
CA MET A 372 -24.59 19.66 9.41
C MET A 372 -23.55 19.79 8.31
N ARG A 373 -22.88 18.69 8.00
CA ARG A 373 -21.79 18.61 7.02
C ARG A 373 -21.94 17.42 6.10
N SER A 374 -21.32 17.51 4.93
CA SER A 374 -21.12 16.39 4.03
C SER A 374 -19.93 15.52 4.48
N PHE A 375 -19.85 14.30 3.95
CA PHE A 375 -18.66 13.46 4.16
C PHE A 375 -17.37 14.17 3.78
N ARG A 376 -17.36 14.81 2.61
CA ARG A 376 -16.20 15.55 2.10
C ARG A 376 -15.75 16.65 3.06
N GLU A 377 -16.69 17.42 3.63
CA GLU A 377 -16.38 18.48 4.59
C GLU A 377 -15.83 17.93 5.90
N VAL A 378 -16.39 16.82 6.42
CA VAL A 378 -15.91 16.22 7.66
C VAL A 378 -14.51 15.63 7.47
N MET A 379 -14.28 14.86 6.38
CA MET A 379 -12.98 14.30 6.06
C MET A 379 -11.89 15.37 6.00
N ARG A 380 -12.22 16.55 5.44
CA ARG A 380 -11.30 17.69 5.39
C ARG A 380 -11.06 18.28 6.79
N THR A 381 -12.13 18.53 7.52
CA THR A 381 -12.09 19.23 8.81
C THR A 381 -11.28 18.49 9.87
N VAL A 382 -11.42 17.16 9.98
CA VAL A 382 -10.72 16.38 11.00
C VAL A 382 -9.19 16.40 10.87
N VAL A 383 -8.67 16.67 9.67
CA VAL A 383 -7.23 16.83 9.45
C VAL A 383 -6.83 18.31 9.61
N GLU A 384 -7.62 19.27 9.12
CA GLU A 384 -7.36 20.71 9.26
C GLU A 384 -7.36 21.15 10.74
N ASP A 385 -8.29 20.67 11.53
CA ASP A 385 -8.39 20.96 12.97
C ASP A 385 -7.32 20.23 13.80
N GLY A 386 -6.60 19.26 13.19
CA GLY A 386 -5.57 18.48 13.86
C GLY A 386 -6.11 17.38 14.76
N ASP A 387 -7.39 17.01 14.63
CA ASP A 387 -7.97 15.84 15.30
C ASP A 387 -7.27 14.56 14.86
N ILE A 388 -6.89 14.51 13.57
CA ILE A 388 -6.07 13.45 12.96
C ILE A 388 -4.76 14.06 12.44
N LYS A 389 -3.62 13.47 12.83
CA LYS A 389 -2.30 13.88 12.36
C LYS A 389 -1.79 12.94 11.29
N ILE A 390 -1.38 13.46 10.13
CA ILE A 390 -0.75 12.68 9.05
C ILE A 390 0.77 12.88 9.10
N ILE A 391 1.51 11.79 9.23
CA ILE A 391 2.97 11.77 9.27
C ILE A 391 3.50 10.99 8.06
N PRO A 392 4.34 11.60 7.22
CA PRO A 392 4.85 12.98 7.29
C PRO A 392 3.85 14.00 6.73
N LYS A 393 3.88 15.20 7.26
CA LYS A 393 2.94 16.30 6.96
C LYS A 393 2.79 16.63 5.47
N ARG A 394 3.80 16.36 4.64
CA ARG A 394 3.73 16.62 3.19
C ARG A 394 2.56 15.90 2.49
N PHE A 395 2.08 14.78 3.05
CA PHE A 395 0.95 14.05 2.48
C PHE A 395 -0.41 14.70 2.75
N GLU A 396 -0.51 15.65 3.68
CA GLU A 396 -1.75 16.44 3.86
C GLU A 396 -2.16 17.16 2.57
N LYS A 397 -1.19 17.68 1.80
CA LYS A 397 -1.48 18.34 0.51
C LYS A 397 -2.12 17.38 -0.51
N ILE A 398 -1.60 16.15 -0.56
CA ILE A 398 -2.12 15.10 -1.44
C ILE A 398 -3.53 14.71 -0.95
N TYR A 399 -3.70 14.52 0.37
CA TYR A 399 -4.97 14.21 0.98
C TYR A 399 -6.04 15.26 0.64
N TYR A 400 -5.75 16.56 0.83
CA TYR A 400 -6.69 17.63 0.51
C TYR A 400 -7.03 17.71 -0.97
N HIS A 401 -6.04 17.53 -1.85
CA HIS A 401 -6.28 17.50 -3.28
C HIS A 401 -7.30 16.42 -3.68
N TRP A 402 -7.19 15.24 -3.11
CA TRP A 402 -8.13 14.16 -3.34
C TRP A 402 -9.51 14.45 -2.77
N ILE A 403 -9.58 14.95 -1.53
CA ILE A 403 -10.85 15.30 -0.90
C ILE A 403 -11.59 16.40 -1.68
N ASP A 404 -10.86 17.40 -2.17
CA ASP A 404 -11.46 18.51 -2.94
C ASP A 404 -12.03 18.04 -4.28
N ASN A 405 -11.52 16.95 -4.84
CA ASN A 405 -11.98 16.35 -6.10
C ASN A 405 -12.80 15.07 -5.90
N LEU A 406 -13.19 14.76 -4.65
CA LEU A 406 -13.93 13.55 -4.33
C LEU A 406 -15.31 13.57 -5.01
N ARG A 407 -15.64 12.50 -5.71
CA ARG A 407 -16.94 12.24 -6.38
C ARG A 407 -17.71 11.18 -5.63
N ASP A 408 -18.96 11.00 -5.99
CA ASP A 408 -19.82 9.94 -5.48
C ASP A 408 -19.17 8.58 -5.74
N TRP A 409 -19.11 7.78 -4.70
CA TRP A 409 -18.40 6.52 -4.71
C TRP A 409 -19.28 5.38 -5.21
N CYS A 410 -18.96 4.76 -6.34
CA CYS A 410 -19.59 3.55 -6.83
C CYS A 410 -19.21 2.35 -5.96
N ILE A 411 -20.18 1.78 -5.26
CA ILE A 411 -19.98 0.70 -4.27
C ILE A 411 -20.41 -0.68 -4.74
N SER A 412 -21.03 -0.84 -5.89
CA SER A 412 -21.45 -2.14 -6.45
C SER A 412 -20.40 -2.77 -7.36
N ARG A 413 -20.26 -4.08 -7.28
CA ARG A 413 -19.35 -4.91 -8.09
C ARG A 413 -20.08 -6.15 -8.61
N GLN A 414 -19.91 -6.48 -9.89
CA GLN A 414 -20.55 -7.62 -10.56
C GLN A 414 -19.72 -8.90 -10.40
N ILE A 415 -19.17 -9.10 -9.19
CA ILE A 415 -18.43 -10.28 -8.80
C ILE A 415 -19.21 -11.11 -7.78
N TRP A 416 -18.81 -12.35 -7.55
CA TRP A 416 -19.56 -13.24 -6.68
C TRP A 416 -18.97 -13.39 -5.29
N TRP A 417 -17.69 -13.07 -5.14
CA TRP A 417 -17.00 -13.14 -3.85
C TRP A 417 -16.95 -11.77 -3.18
N GLY A 418 -17.54 -11.65 -2.00
CA GLY A 418 -17.63 -10.41 -1.23
C GLY A 418 -18.96 -10.31 -0.46
N HIS A 419 -19.18 -9.15 0.17
CA HIS A 419 -20.44 -8.86 0.85
C HIS A 419 -21.53 -8.58 -0.20
N GLN A 420 -22.51 -9.45 -0.28
CA GLN A 420 -23.65 -9.27 -1.19
C GLN A 420 -24.48 -8.06 -0.72
N ILE A 421 -24.86 -7.20 -1.66
CA ILE A 421 -25.64 -5.99 -1.36
C ILE A 421 -26.92 -6.35 -0.62
N PRO A 422 -27.23 -5.74 0.54
CA PRO A 422 -28.36 -6.09 1.38
C PRO A 422 -29.66 -5.43 0.91
N VAL A 423 -29.97 -5.66 -0.35
CA VAL A 423 -31.18 -5.17 -1.03
C VAL A 423 -31.91 -6.36 -1.66
N TRP A 424 -33.21 -6.40 -1.47
CA TRP A 424 -34.06 -7.45 -2.03
C TRP A 424 -35.15 -6.84 -2.90
N TYR A 425 -35.44 -7.51 -4.01
CA TYR A 425 -36.46 -7.13 -4.97
C TYR A 425 -37.59 -8.19 -4.95
N LYS A 426 -38.84 -7.76 -4.91
CA LYS A 426 -39.97 -8.68 -4.98
C LYS A 426 -40.52 -8.72 -6.39
N LYS A 427 -40.59 -9.91 -6.95
CA LYS A 427 -41.14 -10.11 -8.29
C LYS A 427 -42.62 -9.78 -8.32
N THR A 428 -43.03 -9.04 -9.35
CA THR A 428 -44.43 -8.84 -9.67
C THR A 428 -45.06 -10.17 -10.12
N ASN A 429 -46.38 -10.35 -9.91
CA ASN A 429 -47.11 -11.52 -10.43
C ASN A 429 -47.36 -11.47 -11.92
N GLN A 430 -46.84 -10.48 -12.67
CA GLN A 430 -46.94 -10.36 -14.11
C GLN A 430 -45.96 -11.29 -14.83
N PRO A 431 -46.32 -11.77 -16.04
CA PRO A 431 -45.39 -12.56 -16.84
C PRO A 431 -44.13 -11.75 -17.16
N VAL A 432 -42.97 -12.39 -16.96
CA VAL A 432 -41.64 -11.74 -17.10
C VAL A 432 -40.82 -12.52 -18.13
N MET A 433 -40.10 -11.78 -18.98
CA MET A 433 -39.10 -12.33 -19.90
C MET A 433 -37.71 -11.83 -19.49
N GLY A 434 -36.81 -12.75 -19.14
CA GLY A 434 -35.44 -12.42 -18.75
C GLY A 434 -34.52 -12.14 -19.96
N PHE A 435 -33.65 -11.15 -19.84
CA PHE A 435 -32.59 -10.79 -20.77
C PHE A 435 -31.27 -10.57 -19.99
N ASP A 436 -30.15 -10.86 -20.64
CA ASP A 436 -28.88 -10.48 -20.05
C ASP A 436 -28.61 -8.96 -20.20
N GLN A 437 -27.63 -8.44 -19.46
CA GLN A 437 -27.31 -7.01 -19.46
C GLN A 437 -27.00 -6.46 -20.86
N THR A 438 -26.34 -7.26 -21.70
CA THR A 438 -26.01 -6.87 -23.09
C THR A 438 -27.28 -6.69 -23.91
N VAL A 439 -28.24 -7.61 -23.79
CA VAL A 439 -29.50 -7.54 -24.54
C VAL A 439 -30.39 -6.42 -24.01
N MET A 440 -30.41 -6.13 -22.71
CA MET A 440 -31.09 -4.97 -22.16
C MET A 440 -30.69 -3.68 -22.90
N ASN A 441 -29.39 -3.45 -23.03
CA ASN A 441 -28.89 -2.26 -23.70
C ASN A 441 -29.25 -2.26 -25.21
N GLN A 442 -29.24 -3.43 -25.86
CA GLN A 442 -29.72 -3.53 -27.23
C GLN A 442 -31.17 -3.12 -27.33
N MET A 443 -32.01 -3.48 -26.34
CA MET A 443 -33.44 -3.10 -26.35
C MET A 443 -33.63 -1.58 -26.14
N LEU A 444 -32.84 -0.98 -25.24
CA LEU A 444 -32.81 0.48 -25.04
C LEU A 444 -32.36 1.22 -26.32
N ASN A 445 -31.57 0.57 -27.16
CA ASN A 445 -31.04 1.11 -28.42
C ASN A 445 -31.81 0.59 -29.69
N GLY A 446 -33.03 0.08 -29.52
CA GLY A 446 -33.90 -0.21 -30.63
C GLY A 446 -34.00 -1.67 -31.07
N LYS A 447 -33.54 -2.64 -30.28
CA LYS A 447 -33.80 -4.06 -30.53
C LYS A 447 -35.27 -4.37 -30.38
N THR A 448 -35.91 -4.92 -31.43
CA THR A 448 -37.33 -5.28 -31.43
C THR A 448 -37.58 -6.76 -31.73
N LYS A 449 -36.54 -7.58 -31.82
CA LYS A 449 -36.66 -9.03 -32.00
C LYS A 449 -35.75 -9.82 -31.07
N THR A 450 -36.21 -10.98 -30.62
CA THR A 450 -35.38 -11.93 -29.85
C THR A 450 -35.63 -13.36 -30.28
N TYR A 451 -34.56 -14.18 -30.24
CA TYR A 451 -34.64 -15.62 -30.56
C TYR A 451 -34.66 -16.42 -29.28
N ARG A 452 -35.58 -17.37 -29.16
CA ARG A 452 -35.80 -18.19 -27.99
C ARG A 452 -35.81 -19.67 -28.33
N GLN A 453 -35.28 -20.50 -27.40
CA GLN A 453 -35.19 -21.95 -27.59
C GLN A 453 -36.42 -22.72 -27.11
N LYS A 454 -37.42 -22.03 -26.58
CA LYS A 454 -38.71 -22.60 -26.19
C LYS A 454 -39.85 -21.62 -26.48
N ASP A 455 -41.04 -22.18 -26.64
CA ASP A 455 -42.27 -21.39 -26.67
C ASP A 455 -42.64 -20.98 -25.25
N TYR A 456 -42.83 -19.71 -25.03
CA TYR A 456 -43.35 -19.15 -23.76
C TYR A 456 -44.89 -19.05 -23.77
N GLY A 457 -45.54 -19.36 -24.89
CA GLY A 457 -46.99 -19.33 -25.05
C GLY A 457 -47.57 -17.93 -25.17
N TYR A 458 -46.73 -16.90 -25.34
CA TYR A 458 -47.19 -15.52 -25.52
C TYR A 458 -47.84 -15.32 -26.88
N LYS A 459 -48.81 -14.39 -26.95
CA LYS A 459 -49.59 -14.06 -28.14
C LYS A 459 -49.43 -12.59 -28.54
N PRO A 460 -49.67 -12.25 -29.81
CA PRO A 460 -49.73 -10.83 -30.20
C PRO A 460 -50.69 -10.04 -29.31
N GLY A 461 -50.22 -8.92 -28.80
CA GLY A 461 -50.95 -8.05 -27.89
C GLY A 461 -50.65 -8.29 -26.40
N ASP A 462 -49.97 -9.39 -26.04
CA ASP A 462 -49.58 -9.63 -24.64
C ASP A 462 -48.52 -8.61 -24.18
N LYS A 463 -48.72 -8.07 -23.01
CA LYS A 463 -47.76 -7.18 -22.33
C LYS A 463 -46.95 -7.98 -21.30
N ILE A 464 -45.64 -7.97 -21.46
CA ILE A 464 -44.69 -8.79 -20.72
C ILE A 464 -43.64 -7.87 -20.12
N LEU A 465 -43.40 -7.99 -18.86
CA LEU A 465 -42.29 -7.29 -18.21
C LEU A 465 -40.95 -7.89 -18.67
N VAL A 466 -39.95 -7.05 -18.82
CA VAL A 466 -38.60 -7.48 -19.16
C VAL A 466 -37.66 -7.23 -18.01
N GLU A 467 -37.00 -8.29 -17.56
CA GLU A 467 -36.07 -8.24 -16.44
C GLU A 467 -34.63 -8.55 -16.85
N ASN A 468 -33.68 -8.00 -16.18
CA ASN A 468 -32.32 -8.50 -16.22
C ASN A 468 -32.26 -9.88 -15.55
N SER A 469 -31.90 -10.91 -16.31
CA SER A 469 -31.86 -12.31 -15.84
C SER A 469 -30.88 -12.55 -14.68
N GLN A 470 -29.87 -11.69 -14.53
CA GLN A 470 -28.87 -11.79 -13.47
C GLN A 470 -29.34 -11.09 -12.19
N THR A 471 -29.91 -9.89 -12.33
CA THR A 471 -30.34 -9.05 -11.20
C THR A 471 -31.80 -9.24 -10.83
N GLY A 472 -32.66 -9.69 -11.79
CA GLY A 472 -34.09 -9.78 -11.62
C GLY A 472 -34.81 -8.44 -11.65
N ILE A 473 -34.10 -7.36 -12.02
CA ILE A 473 -34.63 -5.99 -12.09
C ILE A 473 -35.42 -5.84 -13.38
N VAL A 474 -36.64 -5.36 -13.26
CA VAL A 474 -37.47 -4.99 -14.42
C VAL A 474 -37.01 -3.64 -14.95
N PHE A 475 -36.69 -3.59 -16.25
CA PHE A 475 -36.22 -2.37 -16.91
C PHE A 475 -37.15 -1.86 -18.00
N GLY A 476 -38.29 -2.54 -18.22
CA GLY A 476 -39.26 -2.14 -19.21
C GLY A 476 -40.40 -3.14 -19.37
N GLU A 477 -41.24 -2.85 -20.35
CA GLU A 477 -42.37 -3.71 -20.81
C GLU A 477 -42.24 -3.93 -22.29
N ILE A 478 -42.47 -5.16 -22.78
CA ILE A 478 -42.65 -5.46 -24.20
C ILE A 478 -44.09 -5.78 -24.51
N THR A 479 -44.56 -5.28 -25.63
CA THR A 479 -45.83 -5.68 -26.25
C THR A 479 -45.53 -6.60 -27.43
N ILE A 480 -45.94 -7.85 -27.35
CA ILE A 480 -45.68 -8.85 -28.40
C ILE A 480 -46.44 -8.49 -29.69
N LYS A 481 -45.71 -8.34 -30.78
CA LYS A 481 -46.28 -8.12 -32.12
C LYS A 481 -46.52 -9.43 -32.88
N SER A 482 -45.54 -10.30 -32.87
CA SER A 482 -45.63 -11.59 -33.57
C SER A 482 -44.78 -12.66 -32.83
N VAL A 483 -45.22 -13.90 -32.97
CA VAL A 483 -44.46 -15.07 -32.54
C VAL A 483 -44.40 -16.06 -33.68
N GLN A 484 -43.21 -16.41 -34.16
CA GLN A 484 -43.01 -17.31 -35.29
C GLN A 484 -42.06 -18.45 -34.89
N LYS A 485 -42.49 -19.67 -35.05
CA LYS A 485 -41.64 -20.84 -34.96
C LYS A 485 -40.86 -21.01 -36.28
N THR A 486 -39.53 -21.18 -36.16
CA THR A 486 -38.64 -21.41 -37.32
C THR A 486 -37.51 -22.35 -36.93
N THR A 487 -36.50 -22.53 -37.77
CA THR A 487 -35.29 -23.30 -37.46
C THR A 487 -34.05 -22.41 -37.59
N VAL A 488 -32.94 -22.83 -37.05
CA VAL A 488 -31.66 -22.11 -37.13
C VAL A 488 -31.29 -21.81 -38.58
N GLU A 489 -31.51 -22.75 -39.52
CA GLU A 489 -31.22 -22.59 -40.96
C GLU A 489 -32.01 -21.45 -41.61
N LYS A 490 -33.24 -21.22 -41.15
CA LYS A 490 -34.20 -20.29 -41.79
C LYS A 490 -34.24 -18.91 -41.15
N VAL A 491 -33.44 -18.67 -40.14
CA VAL A 491 -33.33 -17.34 -39.53
C VAL A 491 -32.55 -16.39 -40.40
N ASP A 492 -33.04 -15.17 -40.55
CA ASP A 492 -32.28 -14.10 -41.16
C ASP A 492 -31.14 -13.67 -40.21
N LEU A 493 -29.93 -14.11 -40.52
CA LEU A 493 -28.72 -13.84 -39.72
C LEU A 493 -28.31 -12.38 -39.76
N ALA A 494 -28.80 -11.60 -40.74
CA ALA A 494 -28.50 -10.17 -40.90
C ALA A 494 -29.67 -9.29 -40.43
N ASP A 495 -30.65 -9.83 -39.71
CA ASP A 495 -31.83 -9.09 -39.26
C ASP A 495 -31.47 -7.98 -38.27
N LYS A 496 -31.54 -6.75 -38.75
CA LYS A 496 -31.23 -5.55 -37.94
C LYS A 496 -32.15 -5.38 -36.72
N ALA A 497 -33.39 -5.90 -36.78
CA ALA A 497 -34.32 -5.85 -35.66
C ALA A 497 -33.87 -6.76 -34.47
N HIS A 498 -33.04 -7.77 -34.72
CA HIS A 498 -32.42 -8.60 -33.70
C HIS A 498 -31.24 -7.90 -33.04
N PHE A 499 -30.66 -6.86 -33.65
CA PHE A 499 -29.53 -6.08 -33.19
C PHE A 499 -28.16 -6.76 -33.28
N VAL A 500 -28.07 -8.07 -33.30
CA VAL A 500 -26.85 -8.85 -33.52
C VAL A 500 -26.91 -9.50 -34.88
N VAL A 501 -25.89 -9.29 -35.71
CA VAL A 501 -25.71 -9.92 -37.01
C VAL A 501 -24.74 -11.09 -36.83
N TYR A 502 -25.15 -12.27 -37.34
CA TYR A 502 -24.31 -13.47 -37.30
C TYR A 502 -23.73 -13.72 -38.69
N LYS A 503 -22.48 -14.16 -38.76
CA LYS A 503 -21.79 -14.44 -40.03
C LYS A 503 -22.33 -15.70 -40.71
N ASP A 504 -22.65 -16.71 -39.90
CA ASP A 504 -23.14 -18.00 -40.36
C ASP A 504 -23.99 -18.67 -39.23
N PRO A 505 -24.72 -19.76 -39.54
CA PRO A 505 -25.55 -20.46 -38.57
C PRO A 505 -24.76 -21.01 -37.36
N SER A 506 -23.49 -21.32 -37.53
CA SER A 506 -22.69 -21.88 -36.44
C SER A 506 -22.41 -20.84 -35.33
N GLU A 507 -22.28 -19.57 -35.71
CA GLU A 507 -22.16 -18.47 -34.76
C GLU A 507 -23.47 -18.24 -33.98
N LEU A 508 -24.62 -18.36 -34.63
CA LEU A 508 -25.92 -18.33 -33.94
C LEU A 508 -26.09 -19.51 -32.98
N ILE A 509 -25.71 -20.73 -33.41
CA ILE A 509 -25.73 -21.92 -32.53
C ILE A 509 -24.83 -21.71 -31.31
N ALA A 510 -23.65 -21.16 -31.48
CA ALA A 510 -22.74 -20.87 -30.38
C ALA A 510 -23.36 -19.86 -29.39
N ALA A 511 -23.99 -18.81 -29.88
CA ALA A 511 -24.68 -17.81 -29.06
C ALA A 511 -25.88 -18.43 -28.30
N LEU A 512 -26.64 -19.32 -28.92
CA LEU A 512 -27.74 -20.02 -28.24
C LEU A 512 -27.26 -21.04 -27.20
N LYS A 513 -26.15 -21.75 -27.46
CA LYS A 513 -25.53 -22.71 -26.55
C LYS A 513 -24.96 -22.05 -25.28
N LYS A 514 -24.62 -20.78 -25.35
CA LYS A 514 -24.20 -20.04 -24.16
C LYS A 514 -25.22 -20.10 -23.01
N TYR A 515 -26.50 -20.14 -23.36
CA TYR A 515 -27.59 -20.19 -22.36
C TYR A 515 -28.02 -21.62 -21.98
N HIS A 516 -27.74 -22.60 -22.87
CA HIS A 516 -28.11 -24.00 -22.67
C HIS A 516 -27.04 -24.91 -23.28
N PRO A 517 -25.86 -25.01 -22.65
CA PRO A 517 -24.72 -25.79 -23.18
C PRO A 517 -25.01 -27.28 -23.31
N GLU A 518 -25.93 -27.79 -22.51
CA GLU A 518 -26.35 -29.20 -22.50
C GLU A 518 -27.15 -29.60 -23.76
N ARG A 519 -27.65 -28.65 -24.57
CA ARG A 519 -28.49 -28.95 -25.71
C ARG A 519 -27.70 -29.23 -26.97
N GLN A 520 -28.02 -30.32 -27.62
CA GLN A 520 -27.52 -30.56 -28.98
C GLN A 520 -28.32 -29.70 -29.96
N MET A 521 -27.64 -28.86 -30.72
CA MET A 521 -28.25 -27.96 -31.72
C MET A 521 -27.61 -28.18 -33.07
N ASP A 522 -28.47 -28.33 -34.06
CA ASP A 522 -28.14 -28.43 -35.51
C ASP A 522 -28.89 -27.34 -36.30
N LEU A 523 -28.81 -27.40 -37.61
CA LEU A 523 -29.48 -26.44 -38.50
C LEU A 523 -31.00 -26.51 -38.44
N ASP A 524 -31.55 -27.70 -38.12
CA ASP A 524 -32.97 -27.93 -37.99
C ASP A 524 -33.51 -27.64 -36.59
N TYR A 525 -32.64 -27.21 -35.66
CA TYR A 525 -33.06 -26.93 -34.28
C TYR A 525 -34.13 -25.85 -34.23
N PRO A 526 -35.31 -26.14 -33.59
CA PRO A 526 -36.42 -25.20 -33.55
C PRO A 526 -36.13 -24.01 -32.63
N ILE A 527 -36.42 -22.84 -33.13
CA ILE A 527 -36.38 -21.58 -32.40
C ILE A 527 -37.68 -20.82 -32.56
N TRP A 528 -37.99 -19.96 -31.59
CA TRP A 528 -39.13 -19.04 -31.60
C TRP A 528 -38.61 -17.62 -31.72
N VAL A 529 -39.09 -16.91 -32.74
CA VAL A 529 -38.78 -15.50 -32.97
C VAL A 529 -39.93 -14.68 -32.40
N TYR A 530 -39.62 -13.89 -31.37
CA TYR A 530 -40.53 -12.94 -30.78
C TYR A 530 -40.20 -11.55 -31.34
N GLU A 531 -41.20 -10.91 -31.98
CA GLU A 531 -41.13 -9.50 -32.38
C GLU A 531 -42.00 -8.69 -31.43
N TYR A 532 -41.51 -7.54 -30.99
CA TYR A 532 -42.17 -6.73 -29.97
C TYR A 532 -41.89 -5.24 -30.12
N ASP A 533 -42.77 -4.43 -29.53
CA ASP A 533 -42.46 -3.06 -29.16
C ASP A 533 -41.94 -3.03 -27.73
N PHE A 534 -40.90 -2.27 -27.51
CA PHE A 534 -40.30 -2.12 -26.20
C PHE A 534 -40.57 -0.71 -25.66
N GLU A 535 -41.06 -0.62 -24.45
CA GLU A 535 -41.22 0.62 -23.68
C GLU A 535 -40.34 0.57 -22.45
N PRO A 536 -39.32 1.45 -22.32
CA PRO A 536 -38.58 1.59 -21.09
C PRO A 536 -39.54 2.00 -19.97
N LYS A 537 -39.60 1.24 -18.94
CA LYS A 537 -40.47 1.50 -17.79
C LYS A 537 -39.74 1.09 -16.56
N GLU A 538 -39.44 2.06 -15.71
CA GLU A 538 -39.09 1.75 -14.35
C GLU A 538 -40.37 1.31 -13.62
N ILE A 539 -40.52 0.00 -13.45
CA ILE A 539 -41.50 -0.48 -12.47
C ILE A 539 -40.80 -0.39 -11.13
N GLU A 540 -41.38 0.38 -10.24
CA GLU A 540 -41.01 0.34 -8.84
C GLU A 540 -41.29 -1.09 -8.35
N ASP A 541 -40.30 -1.98 -8.46
CA ASP A 541 -40.29 -3.22 -7.72
C ASP A 541 -40.38 -2.86 -6.23
N GLU A 542 -41.11 -3.65 -5.45
CA GLU A 542 -41.07 -3.48 -4.02
C GLU A 542 -39.62 -3.78 -3.56
N ILE A 543 -38.89 -2.73 -3.22
CA ILE A 543 -37.49 -2.79 -2.80
C ILE A 543 -37.45 -2.85 -1.27
N TYR A 544 -36.79 -3.86 -0.74
CA TYR A 544 -36.49 -3.94 0.68
C TYR A 544 -35.00 -3.81 0.91
N VAL A 545 -34.62 -2.91 1.82
CA VAL A 545 -33.23 -2.73 2.26
C VAL A 545 -33.17 -3.02 3.75
N GLY A 546 -32.36 -3.95 4.16
CA GLY A 546 -32.30 -4.36 5.56
C GLY A 546 -31.07 -5.21 5.89
N VAL A 547 -30.87 -5.43 7.18
CA VAL A 547 -29.75 -6.23 7.69
C VAL A 547 -29.97 -7.74 7.44
N LEU A 548 -31.23 -8.16 7.53
CA LEU A 548 -31.66 -9.53 7.30
C LEU A 548 -32.60 -9.57 6.08
N PRO A 549 -32.74 -10.77 5.45
CA PRO A 549 -33.71 -10.95 4.37
C PRO A 549 -35.13 -10.61 4.86
N PRO A 550 -36.00 -10.05 4.00
CA PRO A 550 -37.39 -9.79 4.32
C PRO A 550 -38.18 -11.09 4.50
N GLU A 551 -39.23 -11.03 5.31
CA GLU A 551 -40.15 -12.16 5.49
C GLU A 551 -41.00 -12.40 4.23
N GLY A 552 -41.38 -13.65 3.99
CA GLY A 552 -42.23 -14.06 2.88
C GLY A 552 -41.51 -14.57 1.64
N GLN A 553 -42.29 -15.07 0.68
CA GLN A 553 -41.74 -15.66 -0.56
C GLN A 553 -41.65 -14.60 -1.68
N GLY A 554 -40.84 -14.86 -2.66
CA GLY A 554 -40.73 -14.08 -3.89
C GLY A 554 -39.68 -12.98 -3.89
N TRP A 555 -38.94 -12.80 -2.78
CA TRP A 555 -37.84 -11.89 -2.68
C TRP A 555 -36.55 -12.49 -3.28
N LYS A 556 -35.83 -11.71 -4.04
CA LYS A 556 -34.50 -12.04 -4.58
C LYS A 556 -33.50 -10.97 -4.21
N GLN A 557 -32.41 -11.36 -3.58
CA GLN A 557 -31.34 -10.44 -3.20
C GLN A 557 -30.60 -9.92 -4.43
N ASP A 558 -30.14 -8.67 -4.40
CA ASP A 558 -29.25 -8.07 -5.39
C ASP A 558 -28.03 -8.99 -5.60
N PRO A 559 -27.70 -9.37 -6.85
CA PRO A 559 -26.64 -10.32 -7.12
C PRO A 559 -25.23 -9.71 -6.97
N ASP A 560 -25.13 -8.40 -7.00
CA ASP A 560 -23.87 -7.68 -6.89
C ASP A 560 -23.31 -7.72 -5.45
N THR A 561 -22.01 -7.56 -5.33
CA THR A 561 -21.34 -7.43 -4.06
C THR A 561 -20.89 -5.99 -3.84
N LEU A 562 -20.65 -5.63 -2.59
CA LEU A 562 -20.08 -4.35 -2.24
C LEU A 562 -18.58 -4.30 -2.58
N ASP A 563 -18.11 -3.11 -2.90
CA ASP A 563 -16.71 -2.80 -3.00
C ASP A 563 -15.96 -3.24 -1.73
N THR A 564 -14.82 -3.90 -1.90
CA THR A 564 -13.93 -4.31 -0.79
C THR A 564 -13.65 -3.15 0.18
N TRP A 565 -13.46 -1.95 -0.37
CA TRP A 565 -13.19 -0.75 0.44
C TRP A 565 -14.37 -0.32 1.31
N PHE A 566 -15.60 -0.73 1.01
CA PHE A 566 -16.76 -0.46 1.86
C PHE A 566 -16.65 -1.21 3.20
N SER A 567 -16.35 -2.50 3.17
CA SER A 567 -16.13 -3.28 4.39
C SER A 567 -14.84 -2.90 5.11
N SER A 568 -13.76 -2.66 4.35
CA SER A 568 -12.47 -2.27 4.92
C SER A 568 -12.48 -0.88 5.56
N ALA A 569 -13.40 0.02 5.14
CA ALA A 569 -13.62 1.32 5.78
C ALA A 569 -14.19 1.23 7.20
N LEU A 570 -14.76 0.10 7.58
CA LEU A 570 -15.33 -0.12 8.91
C LEU A 570 -14.33 -0.72 9.90
N TRP A 571 -13.14 -1.08 9.45
CA TRP A 571 -12.17 -1.91 10.14
C TRP A 571 -11.82 -1.45 11.55
N THR A 572 -11.60 -0.14 11.75
CA THR A 572 -11.11 0.42 13.03
C THR A 572 -12.10 0.32 14.19
N TRP A 573 -13.39 0.13 13.92
CA TRP A 573 -14.42 0.04 14.95
C TRP A 573 -15.21 -1.28 14.90
N SER A 574 -15.54 -1.80 13.69
CA SER A 574 -16.33 -3.02 13.57
C SER A 574 -15.60 -4.26 14.14
N THR A 575 -14.28 -4.26 14.06
CA THR A 575 -13.42 -5.29 14.65
C THR A 575 -13.42 -5.30 16.19
N LEU A 576 -13.82 -4.20 16.80
CA LEU A 576 -13.90 -4.02 18.25
C LEU A 576 -15.30 -4.33 18.81
N ILE A 577 -16.27 -4.63 17.95
CA ILE A 577 -17.58 -5.13 18.39
C ILE A 577 -17.41 -6.55 18.93
N ASP A 578 -18.04 -6.84 20.07
CA ASP A 578 -18.09 -8.18 20.62
C ASP A 578 -18.88 -9.13 19.68
N PRO A 579 -18.26 -10.17 19.12
CA PRO A 579 -18.92 -11.09 18.21
C PRO A 579 -20.18 -11.74 18.79
N LYS A 580 -20.22 -11.99 20.10
CA LYS A 580 -21.40 -12.58 20.77
C LYS A 580 -22.56 -11.62 20.81
N LEU A 581 -22.31 -10.33 21.04
CA LEU A 581 -23.36 -9.31 20.94
C LEU A 581 -23.88 -9.17 19.51
N ALA A 582 -22.96 -9.34 18.53
CA ALA A 582 -23.33 -9.27 17.12
C ALA A 582 -24.22 -10.43 16.64
N GLU A 583 -24.37 -11.51 17.38
CA GLU A 583 -25.32 -12.60 17.10
C GLU A 583 -26.78 -12.23 17.45
N ASP A 584 -26.97 -11.26 18.32
CA ASP A 584 -28.31 -10.80 18.74
C ASP A 584 -28.82 -9.65 17.84
N TYR A 585 -29.60 -9.99 16.81
CA TYR A 585 -30.16 -9.03 15.86
C TYR A 585 -31.27 -8.15 16.46
N SER A 586 -31.65 -8.31 17.73
CA SER A 586 -32.55 -7.38 18.42
C SER A 586 -31.82 -6.11 18.88
N LEU A 587 -30.48 -6.14 18.94
CA LEU A 587 -29.63 -5.00 19.29
C LEU A 587 -29.42 -4.10 18.08
N SER A 588 -29.55 -2.80 18.28
CA SER A 588 -29.15 -1.81 17.26
C SER A 588 -27.63 -1.70 17.12
N LEU A 589 -27.15 -1.04 16.05
CA LEU A 589 -25.72 -0.78 15.89
C LEU A 589 -25.18 0.08 17.05
N GLU A 590 -25.94 1.04 17.52
CA GLU A 590 -25.63 1.89 18.67
C GLU A 590 -25.50 1.04 19.94
N ASP A 591 -26.42 0.10 20.18
CA ASP A 591 -26.34 -0.84 21.31
C ASP A 591 -25.06 -1.72 21.23
N LEU A 592 -24.73 -2.19 20.04
CA LEU A 592 -23.50 -2.98 19.84
C LEU A 592 -22.24 -2.19 20.20
N LEU A 593 -22.16 -0.94 19.77
CA LEU A 593 -21.02 -0.06 20.08
C LEU A 593 -20.97 0.25 21.59
N GLU A 594 -22.13 0.59 22.20
CA GLU A 594 -22.19 0.96 23.61
C GLU A 594 -21.88 -0.23 24.54
N ARG A 595 -22.25 -1.45 24.18
CA ARG A 595 -22.04 -2.64 25.01
C ARG A 595 -20.70 -3.30 24.77
N SER A 596 -20.04 -3.06 23.64
CA SER A 596 -18.72 -3.66 23.33
C SER A 596 -17.61 -2.99 24.14
N VAL A 597 -17.02 -3.75 25.07
CA VAL A 597 -15.98 -3.26 25.98
C VAL A 597 -14.72 -2.87 25.21
N ASP A 598 -14.31 -3.67 24.22
CA ASP A 598 -13.16 -3.38 23.39
C ASP A 598 -13.32 -2.06 22.63
N PHE A 599 -14.52 -1.79 22.09
CA PHE A 599 -14.79 -0.51 21.42
C PHE A 599 -14.60 0.67 22.38
N LYS A 600 -15.17 0.59 23.58
CA LYS A 600 -15.04 1.68 24.58
C LYS A 600 -13.60 1.92 25.05
N SER A 601 -12.79 0.88 25.09
CA SER A 601 -11.43 0.97 25.63
C SER A 601 -10.38 1.33 24.57
N TYR A 602 -10.56 0.90 23.31
CA TYR A 602 -9.53 1.00 22.26
C TYR A 602 -9.90 1.88 21.07
N HIS A 603 -11.13 2.41 21.01
CA HIS A 603 -11.53 3.35 19.97
C HIS A 603 -11.59 4.79 20.52
N PRO A 604 -11.11 5.80 19.75
CA PRO A 604 -10.36 5.72 18.50
C PRO A 604 -8.96 5.12 18.72
N THR A 605 -8.45 4.38 17.70
CA THR A 605 -7.10 3.80 17.81
C THR A 605 -6.03 4.88 17.87
N ASP A 606 -4.89 4.60 18.53
CA ASP A 606 -3.83 5.62 18.69
C ASP A 606 -3.11 5.87 17.38
N VAL A 607 -2.78 4.80 16.66
CA VAL A 607 -2.02 4.88 15.41
C VAL A 607 -2.65 3.98 14.36
N LEU A 608 -2.80 4.52 13.17
CA LEU A 608 -2.93 3.76 11.94
C LEU A 608 -1.62 3.87 11.17
N GLU A 609 -0.97 2.75 10.94
CA GLU A 609 0.27 2.67 10.18
C GLU A 609 0.02 1.93 8.88
N THR A 610 0.40 2.52 7.73
CA THR A 610 0.20 1.93 6.42
C THR A 610 1.13 2.56 5.36
N ALA A 611 1.19 1.96 4.16
CA ALA A 611 1.89 2.53 3.03
C ALA A 611 1.16 3.79 2.49
N TYR A 612 1.92 4.75 1.99
CA TYR A 612 1.35 6.03 1.53
C TYR A 612 0.41 5.88 0.32
N ASP A 613 0.56 4.83 -0.48
CA ASP A 613 -0.22 4.59 -1.70
C ASP A 613 -1.69 4.23 -1.42
N ILE A 614 -2.05 3.82 -0.20
CA ILE A 614 -3.44 3.59 0.21
C ILE A 614 -4.01 4.65 1.15
N LEU A 615 -3.37 5.82 1.23
CA LEU A 615 -3.86 6.95 2.04
C LEU A 615 -5.29 7.33 1.67
N PHE A 616 -5.58 7.43 0.38
CA PHE A 616 -6.90 7.81 -0.10
C PHE A 616 -7.87 6.62 -0.06
N PHE A 617 -7.46 5.48 -0.56
CA PHE A 617 -8.32 4.30 -0.75
C PHE A 617 -8.86 3.72 0.55
N TRP A 618 -8.02 3.70 1.58
CA TRP A 618 -8.36 3.07 2.85
C TRP A 618 -8.47 4.08 3.99
N VAL A 619 -7.45 4.91 4.20
CA VAL A 619 -7.43 5.85 5.34
C VAL A 619 -8.56 6.86 5.24
N ALA A 620 -8.73 7.51 4.09
CA ALA A 620 -9.78 8.50 3.88
C ALA A 620 -11.18 7.89 4.02
N ARG A 621 -11.39 6.67 3.52
CA ARG A 621 -12.67 5.95 3.65
C ARG A 621 -12.98 5.50 5.08
N MET A 622 -11.95 5.11 5.86
CA MET A 622 -12.15 4.86 7.28
C MET A 622 -12.57 6.13 8.02
N ILE A 623 -11.99 7.27 7.67
CA ILE A 623 -12.42 8.56 8.25
C ILE A 623 -13.89 8.80 7.92
N LEU A 624 -14.29 8.66 6.64
CA LEU A 624 -15.66 8.83 6.18
C LEU A 624 -16.65 7.94 6.98
N ALA A 625 -16.40 6.63 6.95
CA ALA A 625 -17.35 5.66 7.51
C ALA A 625 -17.42 5.74 9.05
N THR A 626 -16.26 5.88 9.71
CA THR A 626 -16.20 5.89 11.17
C THR A 626 -16.83 7.16 11.76
N THR A 627 -16.52 8.32 11.18
CA THR A 627 -17.11 9.59 11.68
C THR A 627 -18.63 9.59 11.54
N TYR A 628 -19.15 9.00 10.46
CA TYR A 628 -20.58 8.87 10.24
C TYR A 628 -21.27 7.91 11.23
N VAL A 629 -20.65 6.75 11.46
CA VAL A 629 -21.27 5.70 12.29
C VAL A 629 -21.15 6.00 13.78
N THR A 630 -19.94 6.44 14.20
CA THR A 630 -19.61 6.54 15.63
C THR A 630 -19.64 7.97 16.17
N GLY A 631 -19.69 8.99 15.31
CA GLY A 631 -19.50 10.38 15.71
C GLY A 631 -18.09 10.70 16.23
N GLN A 632 -17.12 9.79 16.03
CA GLN A 632 -15.74 9.92 16.49
C GLN A 632 -14.77 9.72 15.33
N ILE A 633 -13.53 10.19 15.48
CA ILE A 633 -12.44 9.90 14.55
C ILE A 633 -12.02 8.42 14.64
N PRO A 634 -11.57 7.78 13.55
CA PRO A 634 -11.15 6.37 13.60
C PRO A 634 -9.81 6.15 14.33
N PHE A 635 -8.90 7.10 14.23
CA PHE A 635 -7.53 7.05 14.78
C PHE A 635 -6.99 8.48 15.00
N ARG A 636 -6.02 8.60 15.91
CA ARG A 636 -5.40 9.90 16.26
C ARG A 636 -4.25 10.26 15.32
N THR A 637 -3.46 9.28 14.93
CA THR A 637 -2.26 9.48 14.09
C THR A 637 -2.26 8.51 12.93
N VAL A 638 -2.00 9.01 11.74
CA VAL A 638 -1.72 8.22 10.53
C VAL A 638 -0.23 8.30 10.26
N TYR A 639 0.47 7.19 10.41
CA TYR A 639 1.88 7.07 10.03
C TYR A 639 1.98 6.39 8.67
N LEU A 640 2.57 7.07 7.70
CA LEU A 640 2.74 6.57 6.35
C LEU A 640 4.19 6.13 6.12
N HIS A 641 4.39 4.86 5.80
CA HIS A 641 5.69 4.37 5.34
C HIS A 641 5.81 4.43 3.82
N GLY A 642 7.05 4.40 3.32
CA GLY A 642 7.34 4.30 1.89
C GLY A 642 7.33 2.87 1.39
N LEU A 643 7.42 2.69 0.07
CA LEU A 643 7.46 1.36 -0.55
C LEU A 643 8.86 0.74 -0.49
N VAL A 644 8.91 -0.58 -0.32
CA VAL A 644 10.16 -1.34 -0.42
C VAL A 644 10.43 -1.65 -1.88
N ARG A 645 11.61 -1.21 -2.37
CA ARG A 645 12.05 -1.37 -3.75
C ARG A 645 13.28 -2.27 -3.81
N THR A 646 13.57 -2.82 -4.98
CA THR A 646 14.84 -3.52 -5.26
C THR A 646 16.05 -2.60 -5.07
N GLU A 647 17.25 -3.13 -5.01
CA GLU A 647 18.50 -2.34 -5.01
C GLU A 647 18.58 -1.37 -6.19
N THR A 648 18.02 -1.73 -7.35
CA THR A 648 18.00 -0.90 -8.55
C THR A 648 16.88 0.17 -8.54
N GLY A 649 16.05 0.21 -7.48
CA GLY A 649 14.94 1.15 -7.33
C GLY A 649 13.64 0.75 -8.03
N LYS A 650 13.56 -0.42 -8.66
CA LYS A 650 12.32 -0.93 -9.24
C LYS A 650 11.35 -1.37 -8.14
N LYS A 651 10.04 -1.22 -8.39
CA LYS A 651 9.01 -1.82 -7.53
C LYS A 651 9.17 -3.34 -7.57
N MET A 652 9.19 -4.00 -6.42
CA MET A 652 9.16 -5.45 -6.37
C MET A 652 7.81 -5.94 -6.90
N SER A 653 7.83 -6.79 -7.92
CA SER A 653 6.61 -7.27 -8.58
C SER A 653 6.62 -8.78 -8.66
N LYS A 654 5.47 -9.40 -8.35
CA LYS A 654 5.28 -10.85 -8.46
C LYS A 654 5.36 -11.37 -9.91
N SER A 655 5.17 -10.50 -10.88
CA SER A 655 5.33 -10.81 -12.29
C SER A 655 6.79 -10.84 -12.76
N ASP A 656 7.74 -10.42 -11.92
CA ASP A 656 9.17 -10.43 -12.17
C ASP A 656 9.91 -11.18 -11.04
N PRO A 657 10.01 -12.53 -11.13
CA PRO A 657 10.59 -13.38 -10.10
C PRO A 657 12.01 -12.98 -9.68
N ASP A 658 12.80 -12.42 -10.60
CA ASP A 658 14.18 -12.01 -10.32
C ASP A 658 14.27 -10.76 -9.43
N THR A 659 13.13 -10.09 -9.19
CA THR A 659 13.05 -8.89 -8.34
C THR A 659 12.50 -9.17 -6.95
N ILE A 660 11.98 -10.37 -6.69
CA ILE A 660 11.33 -10.72 -5.42
C ILE A 660 12.35 -11.24 -4.42
N ILE A 661 12.34 -10.65 -3.22
CA ILE A 661 12.97 -11.22 -2.03
C ILE A 661 11.83 -11.76 -1.15
N ASP A 662 11.78 -13.09 -0.98
CA ASP A 662 10.78 -13.72 -0.09
C ASP A 662 11.18 -13.54 1.38
N PRO A 663 10.32 -12.95 2.23
CA PRO A 663 10.61 -12.77 3.65
C PRO A 663 10.95 -14.08 4.38
N LEU A 664 10.26 -15.18 4.08
CA LEU A 664 10.51 -16.46 4.74
C LEU A 664 11.87 -17.07 4.37
N ASP A 665 12.31 -16.92 3.14
CA ASP A 665 13.63 -17.40 2.74
C ASP A 665 14.74 -16.60 3.40
N VAL A 666 14.53 -15.29 3.56
CA VAL A 666 15.44 -14.43 4.33
C VAL A 666 15.47 -14.86 5.80
N ILE A 667 14.32 -15.10 6.41
CA ILE A 667 14.23 -15.56 7.82
C ILE A 667 14.98 -16.90 8.00
N LYS A 668 14.76 -17.86 7.12
CA LYS A 668 15.44 -19.16 7.18
C LYS A 668 16.96 -19.03 7.09
N GLN A 669 17.45 -18.10 6.28
CA GLN A 669 18.89 -17.97 6.01
C GLN A 669 19.59 -17.05 7.00
N TYR A 670 18.95 -15.96 7.45
CA TYR A 670 19.59 -14.88 8.19
C TYR A 670 18.96 -14.61 9.57
N GLY A 671 17.77 -15.15 9.84
CA GLY A 671 16.99 -14.91 11.04
C GLY A 671 16.00 -13.74 10.92
N THR A 672 14.98 -13.79 11.74
CA THR A 672 13.89 -12.78 11.74
C THR A 672 14.40 -11.39 12.13
N ASP A 673 15.22 -11.29 13.16
CA ASP A 673 15.73 -9.99 13.61
C ASP A 673 16.59 -9.30 12.55
N ALA A 674 17.36 -10.06 11.76
CA ALA A 674 18.14 -9.50 10.65
C ALA A 674 17.25 -8.86 9.58
N LEU A 675 16.11 -9.48 9.26
CA LEU A 675 15.12 -8.93 8.34
C LEU A 675 14.44 -7.69 8.94
N ARG A 676 13.97 -7.75 10.18
CA ARG A 676 13.32 -6.64 10.89
C ARG A 676 14.20 -5.39 10.90
N LEU A 677 15.46 -5.55 11.29
CA LEU A 677 16.42 -4.45 11.31
C LEU A 677 16.73 -3.91 9.90
N ALA A 678 16.82 -4.79 8.91
CA ALA A 678 17.12 -4.39 7.53
C ALA A 678 16.00 -3.54 6.91
N VAL A 679 14.73 -3.85 7.19
CA VAL A 679 13.59 -3.09 6.64
C VAL A 679 13.37 -1.74 7.32
N ILE A 680 13.91 -1.50 8.52
CA ILE A 680 13.82 -0.20 9.20
C ILE A 680 15.11 0.63 9.07
N SER A 681 16.22 0.02 8.72
CA SER A 681 17.53 0.68 8.63
C SER A 681 17.52 1.76 7.56
N GLY A 682 17.74 3.02 7.94
CA GLY A 682 17.73 4.17 7.03
C GLY A 682 16.34 4.52 6.47
N THR A 683 15.27 4.08 7.11
CA THR A 683 13.89 4.34 6.69
C THR A 683 13.38 5.63 7.33
N GLY A 684 12.90 6.56 6.51
CA GLY A 684 12.18 7.75 6.97
C GLY A 684 10.71 7.72 6.56
N ALA A 685 9.85 8.40 7.33
CA ALA A 685 8.42 8.47 7.06
C ALA A 685 8.11 8.88 5.61
N GLY A 686 7.31 8.09 4.91
CA GLY A 686 6.84 8.33 3.54
C GLY A 686 7.92 8.26 2.47
N ASN A 687 9.12 7.76 2.77
CA ASN A 687 10.19 7.63 1.79
C ASN A 687 10.33 6.18 1.35
N ASP A 688 10.40 5.96 0.03
CA ASP A 688 10.72 4.65 -0.52
C ASP A 688 12.13 4.23 -0.12
N GLN A 689 12.30 2.94 0.14
CA GLN A 689 13.60 2.40 0.50
C GLN A 689 14.03 1.29 -0.44
N ARG A 690 15.35 1.24 -0.71
CA ARG A 690 15.96 0.16 -1.45
C ARG A 690 16.45 -0.91 -0.49
N LEU A 691 16.05 -2.14 -0.73
CA LEU A 691 16.45 -3.29 0.08
C LEU A 691 17.21 -4.29 -0.79
N GLY A 692 18.43 -4.63 -0.34
CA GLY A 692 19.26 -5.67 -0.92
C GLY A 692 19.84 -6.61 0.13
N LEU A 693 20.36 -7.73 -0.30
CA LEU A 693 20.94 -8.75 0.59
C LEU A 693 22.10 -8.24 1.45
N ALA A 694 22.89 -7.31 0.93
CA ALA A 694 24.00 -6.70 1.69
C ALA A 694 23.52 -6.05 3.00
N ARG A 695 22.38 -5.34 2.96
CA ARG A 695 21.78 -4.72 4.15
C ARG A 695 21.30 -5.78 5.15
N ILE A 696 20.71 -6.87 4.68
CA ILE A 696 20.26 -7.98 5.54
C ILE A 696 21.48 -8.63 6.24
N VAL A 697 22.55 -8.88 5.50
CA VAL A 697 23.80 -9.44 6.05
C VAL A 697 24.43 -8.50 7.10
N ALA A 698 24.44 -7.19 6.86
CA ALA A 698 24.96 -6.21 7.82
C ALA A 698 24.16 -6.27 9.15
N ASN A 699 22.85 -6.36 9.09
CA ASN A 699 21.98 -6.44 10.25
C ASN A 699 22.06 -7.79 10.97
N ARG A 700 22.25 -8.91 10.25
CA ARG A 700 22.62 -10.19 10.85
C ARG A 700 23.94 -10.07 11.65
N ASN A 701 24.92 -9.36 11.11
CA ASN A 701 26.18 -9.14 11.79
C ASN A 701 26.02 -8.31 13.08
N PHE A 702 25.08 -7.35 13.09
CA PHE A 702 24.71 -6.63 14.29
C PHE A 702 24.14 -7.56 15.36
N CYS A 703 23.20 -8.45 15.03
CA CYS A 703 22.67 -9.45 15.95
C CYS A 703 23.80 -10.34 16.52
N ASN A 704 24.72 -10.77 15.68
CA ASN A 704 25.90 -11.55 16.11
C ASN A 704 26.84 -10.73 17.00
N LYS A 705 27.02 -9.44 16.76
CA LYS A 705 27.84 -8.54 17.59
C LYS A 705 27.23 -8.44 19.00
N LEU A 706 25.91 -8.19 19.09
CA LEU A 706 25.18 -8.16 20.37
C LEU A 706 25.30 -9.49 21.12
N TRP A 707 25.16 -10.61 20.44
CA TRP A 707 25.36 -11.95 20.97
C TRP A 707 26.75 -12.13 21.56
N ASN A 708 27.80 -11.72 20.84
CA ASN A 708 29.18 -11.85 21.30
C ASN A 708 29.50 -10.93 22.49
N ILE A 709 28.90 -9.74 22.55
CA ILE A 709 28.96 -8.85 23.72
C ILE A 709 28.38 -9.57 24.95
N ALA A 710 27.15 -10.09 24.81
CA ALA A 710 26.44 -10.80 25.85
C ALA A 710 27.25 -12.02 26.33
N ARG A 711 27.82 -12.79 25.43
CA ARG A 711 28.66 -13.96 25.75
C ARG A 711 29.92 -13.57 26.48
N TYR A 712 30.57 -12.46 26.12
CA TYR A 712 31.73 -11.96 26.86
C TYR A 712 31.33 -11.55 28.29
N ILE A 713 30.24 -10.78 28.40
CA ILE A 713 29.77 -10.28 29.69
C ILE A 713 29.34 -11.44 30.61
N GLU A 714 28.63 -12.45 30.05
CA GLU A 714 28.29 -13.69 30.78
C GLU A 714 29.56 -14.35 31.38
N GLY A 715 30.61 -14.41 30.58
CA GLY A 715 31.89 -15.01 31.03
C GLY A 715 32.58 -14.25 32.14
N VAL A 716 32.32 -12.94 32.29
CA VAL A 716 32.88 -12.08 33.33
C VAL A 716 31.98 -12.01 34.55
N VAL A 717 30.65 -11.87 34.36
CA VAL A 717 29.66 -11.69 35.44
C VAL A 717 29.28 -13.01 36.09
N GLY A 718 29.12 -14.08 35.31
CA GLY A 718 28.69 -15.37 35.82
C GLY A 718 27.30 -15.32 36.44
N GLU A 719 27.17 -15.85 37.66
CA GLU A 719 25.92 -15.87 38.44
C GLU A 719 25.79 -14.67 39.40
N ASP A 720 26.79 -13.77 39.46
CA ASP A 720 26.86 -12.66 40.44
C ASP A 720 26.08 -11.41 40.02
N TYR A 721 25.01 -11.57 39.21
CA TYR A 721 24.12 -10.46 38.81
C TYR A 721 23.35 -9.90 40.01
N ARG A 722 23.42 -8.58 40.26
CA ARG A 722 22.76 -7.91 41.39
C ARG A 722 21.78 -6.79 40.98
N GLY A 723 21.61 -6.51 39.67
CA GLY A 723 20.67 -5.51 39.16
C GLY A 723 21.07 -4.05 39.34
N GLU A 724 22.09 -3.74 40.16
CA GLU A 724 22.55 -2.38 40.49
C GLU A 724 23.95 -2.13 39.92
N ALA A 725 24.13 -0.93 39.34
CA ALA A 725 25.43 -0.52 38.84
C ALA A 725 26.19 0.34 39.88
N GLU A 726 27.40 -0.06 40.22
CA GLU A 726 28.32 0.70 41.08
C GLU A 726 29.52 1.17 40.21
N PRO A 727 29.49 2.37 39.60
CA PRO A 727 30.63 2.87 38.83
C PRO A 727 31.84 3.16 39.74
N LYS A 728 33.01 2.68 39.31
CA LYS A 728 34.27 2.78 40.10
C LYS A 728 35.38 3.51 39.33
N SER A 729 35.18 3.74 38.04
CA SER A 729 36.19 4.33 37.16
C SER A 729 35.60 5.32 36.19
N PRO A 730 36.39 6.24 35.62
CA PRO A 730 35.91 7.16 34.59
C PRO A 730 35.21 6.48 33.40
N VAL A 731 35.69 5.29 33.00
CA VAL A 731 35.09 4.55 31.89
C VAL A 731 33.72 3.95 32.26
N ASP A 732 33.47 3.62 33.54
CA ASP A 732 32.17 3.18 34.00
C ASP A 732 31.14 4.32 33.93
N HIS A 733 31.52 5.50 34.45
CA HIS A 733 30.69 6.70 34.36
C HIS A 733 30.42 7.10 32.90
N TRP A 734 31.41 6.95 32.02
CA TRP A 734 31.31 7.26 30.61
C TRP A 734 30.28 6.38 29.90
N ILE A 735 30.35 5.06 30.10
CA ILE A 735 29.38 4.16 29.41
C ILE A 735 27.96 4.34 29.94
N LEU A 736 27.78 4.60 31.23
CA LEU A 736 26.47 4.90 31.81
C LEU A 736 25.92 6.23 31.28
N ASN A 737 26.77 7.24 31.10
CA ASN A 737 26.38 8.49 30.48
C ASN A 737 25.97 8.30 29.00
N LYS A 738 26.75 7.51 28.23
CA LYS A 738 26.42 7.17 26.84
C LYS A 738 25.09 6.41 26.76
N LEU A 739 24.87 5.42 27.59
CA LEU A 739 23.62 4.68 27.70
C LEU A 739 22.43 5.62 28.00
N SER A 740 22.59 6.56 28.93
CA SER A 740 21.56 7.54 29.28
C SER A 740 21.21 8.46 28.12
N ILE A 741 22.22 8.93 27.38
CA ILE A 741 22.01 9.77 26.18
C ILE A 741 21.27 8.98 25.11
N SER A 742 21.76 7.79 24.75
CA SER A 742 21.16 6.96 23.70
C SER A 742 19.74 6.51 24.05
N ALA A 743 19.48 6.15 25.32
CA ALA A 743 18.14 5.79 25.75
C ALA A 743 17.13 6.95 25.63
N LYS A 744 17.54 8.18 25.93
CA LYS A 744 16.71 9.38 25.75
C LYS A 744 16.47 9.67 24.27
N GLU A 745 17.50 9.56 23.44
CA GLU A 745 17.41 9.75 22.00
C GLU A 745 16.46 8.71 21.37
N ILE A 746 16.67 7.42 21.65
CA ILE A 746 15.81 6.34 21.18
C ILE A 746 14.35 6.57 21.62
N SER A 747 14.12 6.96 22.88
CA SER A 747 12.77 7.22 23.40
C SER A 747 12.11 8.40 22.68
N ALA A 748 12.86 9.47 22.43
CA ALA A 748 12.37 10.65 21.72
C ALA A 748 12.05 10.33 20.26
N ASP A 749 12.92 9.58 19.59
CA ASP A 749 12.74 9.20 18.20
C ASP A 749 11.57 8.23 18.01
N LEU A 750 11.41 7.23 18.89
CA LEU A 750 10.23 6.35 18.88
C LEU A 750 8.93 7.14 19.12
N GLY A 751 8.94 8.09 20.07
CA GLY A 751 7.80 8.96 20.35
C GLY A 751 7.44 9.90 19.18
N ASN A 752 8.40 10.18 18.28
CA ASN A 752 8.22 11.00 17.08
C ASN A 752 8.16 10.19 15.80
N PHE A 753 7.97 8.88 15.86
CA PHE A 753 7.88 7.96 14.73
C PHE A 753 9.12 7.95 13.81
N LYS A 754 10.31 8.17 14.37
CA LYS A 754 11.60 8.14 13.67
C LYS A 754 12.31 6.81 13.92
N PHE A 755 11.75 5.73 13.38
CA PHE A 755 12.21 4.36 13.67
C PHE A 755 13.61 4.07 13.14
N GLY A 756 13.99 4.60 11.99
CA GLY A 756 15.32 4.46 11.42
C GLY A 756 16.39 5.15 12.25
N GLU A 757 16.10 6.36 12.72
CA GLU A 757 16.98 7.14 13.60
C GLU A 757 17.12 6.49 14.96
N ALA A 758 16.00 6.03 15.56
CA ALA A 758 16.03 5.30 16.83
C ALA A 758 16.91 4.03 16.75
N TYR A 759 16.78 3.27 15.67
CA TYR A 759 17.66 2.13 15.42
C TYR A 759 19.12 2.54 15.20
N SER A 760 19.38 3.63 14.49
CA SER A 760 20.73 4.14 14.28
C SER A 760 21.40 4.52 15.61
N ALA A 761 20.68 5.19 16.51
CA ALA A 761 21.19 5.53 17.84
C ALA A 761 21.52 4.26 18.66
N LEU A 762 20.66 3.24 18.63
CA LEU A 762 20.91 1.93 19.25
C LEU A 762 22.15 1.25 18.63
N TYR A 763 22.24 1.25 17.30
CA TYR A 763 23.36 0.64 16.58
C TYR A 763 24.70 1.25 17.00
N HIS A 764 24.81 2.57 16.98
CA HIS A 764 26.03 3.28 17.36
C HIS A 764 26.38 3.08 18.82
N PHE A 765 25.42 3.10 19.73
CA PHE A 765 25.67 2.79 21.13
C PHE A 765 26.23 1.37 21.29
N VAL A 766 25.59 0.36 20.70
CA VAL A 766 26.00 -1.05 20.86
C VAL A 766 27.35 -1.32 20.18
N TRP A 767 27.54 -0.81 18.96
CA TRP A 767 28.74 -1.11 18.18
C TRP A 767 29.91 -0.25 18.57
N ASP A 768 29.74 1.07 18.56
CA ASP A 768 30.84 2.00 18.74
C ASP A 768 31.18 2.20 20.23
N ASP A 769 30.17 2.49 21.08
CA ASP A 769 30.46 2.80 22.47
C ASP A 769 30.62 1.55 23.36
N LEU A 770 29.64 0.63 23.32
CA LEU A 770 29.65 -0.56 24.15
C LEU A 770 30.72 -1.57 23.71
N ALA A 771 30.71 -2.00 22.46
CA ALA A 771 31.62 -3.07 22.00
C ALA A 771 33.04 -2.61 21.79
N ASP A 772 33.25 -1.49 21.06
CA ASP A 772 34.61 -1.09 20.67
C ASP A 772 35.38 -0.35 21.78
N TRP A 773 34.63 0.20 22.75
CA TRP A 773 35.27 0.91 23.87
C TRP A 773 35.06 0.21 25.22
N TYR A 774 33.83 0.09 25.70
CA TYR A 774 33.62 -0.36 27.08
C TYR A 774 33.98 -1.83 27.31
N VAL A 775 33.54 -2.71 26.38
CA VAL A 775 33.92 -4.14 26.42
C VAL A 775 35.44 -4.31 26.33
N GLU A 776 36.11 -3.56 25.48
CA GLU A 776 37.61 -3.64 25.40
C GLU A 776 38.30 -3.08 26.67
N ALA A 777 37.80 -1.99 27.24
CA ALA A 777 38.28 -1.42 28.47
C ALA A 777 38.10 -2.37 29.65
N SER A 778 36.97 -3.04 29.74
CA SER A 778 36.63 -3.98 30.82
C SER A 778 37.54 -5.23 30.86
N LYS A 779 38.23 -5.56 29.76
CA LYS A 779 39.24 -6.62 29.74
C LYS A 779 40.47 -6.27 30.60
N THR A 780 40.65 -5.00 30.94
CA THR A 780 41.77 -4.50 31.77
C THR A 780 41.29 -4.12 33.17
N VAL A 781 40.14 -3.48 33.25
CA VAL A 781 39.51 -3.02 34.48
C VAL A 781 38.06 -3.48 34.50
N PRO A 782 37.79 -4.77 34.80
CA PRO A 782 36.43 -5.28 34.82
C PRO A 782 35.62 -4.70 35.98
N ASN A 783 34.41 -4.20 35.65
CA ASN A 783 33.41 -3.86 36.66
C ASN A 783 32.17 -4.71 36.40
N VAL A 784 32.02 -5.77 37.17
CA VAL A 784 30.97 -6.79 37.03
C VAL A 784 29.57 -6.16 37.11
N SER A 785 29.34 -5.25 38.06
CA SER A 785 28.01 -4.64 38.27
C SER A 785 27.61 -3.72 37.10
N VAL A 786 28.57 -2.92 36.60
CA VAL A 786 28.29 -2.03 35.46
C VAL A 786 28.14 -2.80 34.16
N LEU A 787 28.97 -3.84 33.91
CA LEU A 787 28.83 -4.71 32.75
C LEU A 787 27.47 -5.39 32.69
N ALA A 788 27.04 -5.97 33.79
CA ALA A 788 25.74 -6.63 33.91
C ALA A 788 24.59 -5.65 33.69
N TYR A 789 24.64 -4.49 34.36
CA TYR A 789 23.63 -3.45 34.24
C TYR A 789 23.50 -2.91 32.80
N VAL A 790 24.64 -2.56 32.18
CA VAL A 790 24.65 -2.03 30.80
C VAL A 790 24.08 -3.03 29.80
N LEU A 791 24.43 -4.33 29.93
CA LEU A 791 23.84 -5.37 29.09
C LEU A 791 22.35 -5.48 29.32
N ASP A 792 21.88 -5.52 30.55
CA ASP A 792 20.48 -5.62 30.92
C ASP A 792 19.65 -4.48 30.27
N GLN A 793 20.09 -3.24 30.44
CA GLN A 793 19.41 -2.08 29.86
C GLN A 793 19.52 -2.06 28.35
N THR A 794 20.62 -2.50 27.76
CA THR A 794 20.82 -2.61 26.31
C THR A 794 19.83 -3.61 25.69
N LEU A 795 19.63 -4.76 26.35
CA LEU A 795 18.65 -5.76 25.89
C LEU A 795 17.23 -5.21 25.91
N LYS A 796 16.85 -4.45 26.94
CA LYS A 796 15.54 -3.78 27.03
C LYS A 796 15.34 -2.74 25.92
N LEU A 797 16.36 -1.92 25.63
CA LEU A 797 16.32 -0.94 24.53
C LEU A 797 16.24 -1.59 23.16
N ALA A 798 16.94 -2.71 22.97
CA ALA A 798 17.03 -3.40 21.69
C ALA A 798 15.81 -4.30 21.40
N HIS A 799 15.06 -4.69 22.45
CA HIS A 799 13.98 -5.67 22.32
C HIS A 799 12.89 -5.30 21.33
N PRO A 800 12.38 -4.05 21.22
CA PRO A 800 11.39 -3.71 20.19
C PRO A 800 11.89 -3.94 18.77
N PHE A 801 13.18 -3.75 18.52
CA PHE A 801 13.80 -3.84 17.20
C PHE A 801 14.19 -5.27 16.83
N ALA A 802 14.87 -5.96 17.77
CA ALA A 802 15.42 -7.31 17.59
C ALA A 802 14.96 -8.24 18.73
N PRO A 803 13.66 -8.61 18.75
CA PRO A 803 13.05 -9.29 19.87
C PRO A 803 13.60 -10.71 20.14
N PHE A 804 13.97 -11.44 19.08
CA PHE A 804 14.38 -12.83 19.26
C PHE A 804 15.78 -12.98 19.85
N VAL A 805 16.76 -12.29 19.31
CA VAL A 805 18.12 -12.38 19.84
C VAL A 805 18.20 -11.83 21.26
N THR A 806 17.48 -10.75 21.55
CA THR A 806 17.45 -10.15 22.90
C THR A 806 16.75 -11.03 23.91
N GLU A 807 15.58 -11.60 23.58
CA GLU A 807 14.90 -12.57 24.45
C GLU A 807 15.73 -13.84 24.64
N THR A 808 16.40 -14.33 23.59
CA THR A 808 17.27 -15.51 23.69
C THR A 808 18.41 -15.25 24.68
N VAL A 809 19.08 -14.12 24.56
CA VAL A 809 20.16 -13.73 25.50
C VAL A 809 19.63 -13.65 26.92
N TRP A 810 18.50 -12.93 27.10
CA TRP A 810 17.85 -12.75 28.40
C TRP A 810 17.58 -14.07 29.12
N GLN A 811 16.98 -15.00 28.41
CA GLN A 811 16.64 -16.31 28.97
C GLN A 811 17.86 -17.20 29.21
N GLN A 812 18.87 -17.16 28.33
CA GLN A 812 20.08 -17.98 28.46
C GLN A 812 20.97 -17.51 29.60
N LEU A 813 21.00 -16.20 29.87
CA LEU A 813 21.73 -15.65 31.02
C LEU A 813 21.17 -16.17 32.33
N GLY A 814 19.82 -16.30 32.42
CA GLY A 814 19.16 -16.79 33.64
C GLY A 814 19.30 -15.82 34.83
N TRP A 815 19.48 -14.54 34.56
CA TRP A 815 19.53 -13.49 35.58
C TRP A 815 18.15 -13.08 36.12
N HIS A 816 17.12 -13.36 35.33
CA HIS A 816 15.73 -13.01 35.62
C HIS A 816 14.81 -14.21 35.43
N ASP A 817 13.77 -14.27 36.23
CA ASP A 817 12.70 -15.29 36.10
C ASP A 817 11.59 -14.88 35.10
N THR A 818 11.66 -13.62 34.62
CA THR A 818 10.69 -13.01 33.69
C THR A 818 11.15 -13.13 32.25
N MET A 819 10.20 -13.01 31.30
CA MET A 819 10.50 -12.82 29.89
C MET A 819 10.81 -11.33 29.62
N LEU A 820 11.76 -11.05 28.75
CA LEU A 820 12.15 -9.69 28.39
C LEU A 820 10.99 -8.87 27.82
N ILE A 821 10.10 -9.49 27.06
CA ILE A 821 8.90 -8.84 26.51
C ILE A 821 7.97 -8.26 27.59
N SER A 822 8.06 -8.76 28.84
CA SER A 822 7.26 -8.30 29.97
C SER A 822 7.96 -7.22 30.80
N GLU A 823 9.22 -6.91 30.48
CA GLU A 823 10.00 -5.93 31.20
C GLU A 823 9.60 -4.49 30.85
N GLN A 824 9.86 -3.58 31.78
CA GLN A 824 9.62 -2.15 31.59
C GLN A 824 10.73 -1.50 30.78
N TRP A 825 10.38 -0.40 30.12
CA TRP A 825 11.34 0.47 29.42
C TRP A 825 12.43 0.93 30.40
N PRO A 826 13.70 0.95 29.98
CA PRO A 826 14.81 1.19 30.89
C PRO A 826 14.74 2.53 31.61
N LYS A 827 14.96 2.52 32.91
CA LYS A 827 15.24 3.71 33.74
C LYS A 827 16.73 3.75 34.00
N ILE A 828 17.43 4.58 33.24
CA ILE A 828 18.89 4.65 33.31
C ILE A 828 19.28 5.48 34.51
N ILE A 829 20.22 4.96 35.32
CA ILE A 829 20.79 5.67 36.47
C ILE A 829 21.64 6.86 36.03
N ASP A 830 21.64 7.90 36.83
CA ASP A 830 22.53 9.05 36.62
C ASP A 830 24.00 8.68 36.82
N SER A 831 24.87 9.25 36.02
CA SER A 831 26.32 9.08 36.08
C SER A 831 26.99 10.42 36.39
N ASP A 832 28.16 10.39 37.05
CA ASP A 832 28.97 11.59 37.23
C ASP A 832 29.56 12.04 35.87
N LYS A 833 29.06 13.18 35.38
CA LYS A 833 29.49 13.74 34.10
C LYS A 833 30.94 14.20 34.12
N THR A 834 31.45 14.61 35.28
CA THR A 834 32.85 15.06 35.44
C THR A 834 33.76 13.86 35.23
N GLU A 835 33.47 12.75 35.90
CA GLU A 835 34.21 11.49 35.70
C GLU A 835 34.05 10.95 34.26
N ALA A 836 32.86 11.00 33.69
CA ALA A 836 32.63 10.58 32.30
C ALA A 836 33.49 11.39 31.31
N ASN A 837 33.61 12.71 31.51
CA ASN A 837 34.41 13.60 30.65
C ASN A 837 35.91 13.34 30.75
N LYS A 838 36.41 12.84 31.89
CA LYS A 838 37.82 12.41 31.98
C LYS A 838 38.13 11.28 30.99
N PHE A 839 37.22 10.31 30.88
CA PHE A 839 37.44 9.24 29.89
C PHE A 839 37.29 9.72 28.43
N GLU A 840 36.46 10.72 28.15
CA GLU A 840 36.45 11.30 26.78
C GLU A 840 37.80 11.95 26.42
N GLY A 841 38.47 12.60 27.38
CA GLY A 841 39.84 13.10 27.20
C GLY A 841 40.86 11.98 26.93
N LEU A 842 40.78 10.88 27.69
CA LEU A 842 41.64 9.70 27.48
C LEU A 842 41.34 9.04 26.10
N LYS A 843 40.08 8.98 25.72
CA LYS A 843 39.62 8.43 24.43
C LYS A 843 40.23 9.19 23.25
N LEU A 844 40.31 10.53 23.32
CA LEU A 844 40.98 11.34 22.30
C LEU A 844 42.44 10.92 22.14
N THR A 845 43.18 10.81 23.28
CA THR A 845 44.59 10.35 23.27
C THR A 845 44.72 8.95 22.62
N ILE A 846 43.88 8.00 23.01
CA ILE A 846 43.91 6.61 22.49
C ILE A 846 43.61 6.61 20.98
N THR A 847 42.63 7.40 20.58
CA THR A 847 42.19 7.46 19.15
C THR A 847 43.31 8.03 18.28
N GLU A 848 43.95 9.11 18.74
CA GLU A 848 45.08 9.71 18.01
C GLU A 848 46.30 8.78 17.94
N VAL A 849 46.64 8.08 19.03
CA VAL A 849 47.72 7.08 19.04
C VAL A 849 47.41 5.93 18.06
N ARG A 850 46.19 5.39 18.08
CA ARG A 850 45.76 4.33 17.13
C ARG A 850 45.86 4.82 15.70
N TRP A 851 45.41 6.04 15.43
CA TRP A 851 45.45 6.66 14.13
C TRP A 851 46.90 6.89 13.64
N LEU A 852 47.76 7.44 14.50
CA LEU A 852 49.18 7.65 14.21
C LEU A 852 49.89 6.34 13.89
N LYS A 853 49.69 5.30 14.69
CA LYS A 853 50.26 3.97 14.41
C LYS A 853 49.79 3.37 13.09
N ALA A 854 48.49 3.51 12.79
CA ALA A 854 47.94 3.00 11.53
C ALA A 854 48.44 3.80 10.30
N MET A 855 48.59 5.11 10.44
CA MET A 855 49.06 5.98 9.36
C MET A 855 50.59 5.88 9.14
N SER A 856 51.37 5.91 10.21
CA SER A 856 52.82 5.83 10.10
C SER A 856 53.36 4.43 9.77
N GLY A 857 52.54 3.38 10.13
CA GLY A 857 53.00 2.00 10.05
C GLY A 857 54.13 1.65 11.06
N ILE A 858 54.53 2.57 11.94
CA ILE A 858 55.64 2.45 12.87
C ILE A 858 55.17 1.74 14.15
N ARG A 859 55.99 0.88 14.68
CA ARG A 859 55.78 0.26 15.98
C ARG A 859 56.21 1.23 17.09
N ALA A 860 55.23 1.61 17.91
CA ALA A 860 55.50 2.36 19.15
C ALA A 860 55.05 1.50 20.34
N ASP A 861 55.90 1.46 21.36
CA ASP A 861 55.64 0.70 22.58
C ASP A 861 55.31 1.61 23.74
N THR A 862 55.77 2.86 23.76
CA THR A 862 55.64 3.80 24.88
C THR A 862 54.97 5.11 24.42
N LEU A 863 54.11 5.67 25.28
CA LEU A 863 53.64 7.05 25.18
C LEU A 863 54.14 7.80 26.43
N TYR A 864 54.83 8.93 26.19
CA TYR A 864 55.19 9.86 27.23
C TYR A 864 54.10 10.97 27.33
N HIS A 865 53.80 11.39 28.57
CA HIS A 865 52.83 12.47 28.78
C HIS A 865 53.33 13.45 29.85
N GLN A 866 52.96 14.69 29.74
CA GLN A 866 53.17 15.69 30.81
C GLN A 866 52.43 15.19 32.08
N PRO A 867 52.91 15.51 33.29
CA PRO A 867 52.25 15.09 34.55
C PRO A 867 50.74 15.43 34.52
N ALA A 868 49.91 14.39 34.55
CA ALA A 868 48.44 14.50 34.51
C ALA A 868 47.85 13.35 35.37
N PRO A 869 47.16 13.66 36.47
CA PRO A 869 46.65 12.66 37.42
C PRO A 869 45.76 11.60 36.74
N ASP A 870 44.86 12.05 35.82
CA ASP A 870 43.95 11.13 35.14
C ASP A 870 44.66 10.18 34.16
N MET A 871 45.70 10.66 33.49
CA MET A 871 46.51 9.82 32.60
C MET A 871 47.34 8.80 33.41
N THR A 872 47.97 9.23 34.51
CA THR A 872 48.76 8.37 35.41
C THR A 872 47.87 7.28 36.04
N ALA A 873 46.69 7.67 36.58
CA ALA A 873 45.77 6.74 37.22
C ALA A 873 45.19 5.69 36.23
N ASN A 874 45.04 6.05 34.94
CA ASN A 874 44.47 5.19 33.91
C ASN A 874 45.55 4.63 32.94
N SER A 875 46.83 4.72 33.25
CA SER A 875 47.95 4.38 32.35
C SER A 875 47.87 2.97 31.76
N LYS A 876 47.52 1.96 32.59
CA LYS A 876 47.32 0.57 32.12
C LYS A 876 46.17 0.44 31.11
N LEU A 877 45.08 1.10 31.38
CA LEU A 877 43.89 1.10 30.48
C LEU A 877 44.23 1.76 29.14
N VAL A 878 44.82 2.96 29.19
CA VAL A 878 45.20 3.71 27.99
C VAL A 878 46.24 2.94 27.17
N ALA A 879 47.27 2.37 27.81
CA ALA A 879 48.28 1.55 27.15
C ALA A 879 47.61 0.38 26.39
N LYS A 880 46.76 -0.38 27.05
CA LYS A 880 46.05 -1.52 26.46
C LYS A 880 45.19 -1.12 25.30
N LEU A 881 44.38 -0.09 25.47
CA LEU A 881 43.46 0.38 24.41
C LEU A 881 44.19 1.01 23.22
N ALA A 882 45.33 1.71 23.46
CA ALA A 882 46.17 2.28 22.39
C ALA A 882 47.11 1.24 21.73
N GLY A 883 47.13 0.00 22.24
CA GLY A 883 48.03 -1.04 21.75
C GLY A 883 49.52 -0.71 22.01
N LEU A 884 49.78 -0.14 23.18
CA LEU A 884 51.13 0.18 23.69
C LEU A 884 51.51 -0.80 24.81
N LYS A 885 52.83 -0.90 25.11
CA LYS A 885 53.32 -1.66 26.27
C LYS A 885 53.18 -0.87 27.54
N GLU A 886 53.48 0.44 27.49
CA GLU A 886 53.48 1.29 28.66
C GLU A 886 53.21 2.77 28.38
N ILE A 887 52.83 3.48 29.43
CA ILE A 887 52.67 4.95 29.44
C ILE A 887 53.47 5.47 30.61
N LYS A 888 54.26 6.53 30.36
CA LYS A 888 55.15 7.14 31.31
C LYS A 888 55.06 8.66 31.35
N GLU A 889 55.38 9.25 32.47
CA GLU A 889 55.53 10.71 32.50
C GLU A 889 56.79 11.12 31.70
N LEU A 890 56.70 12.29 31.09
CA LEU A 890 57.74 12.87 30.26
C LEU A 890 58.99 13.06 31.12
N PRO A 891 60.18 12.47 30.80
CA PRO A 891 61.39 12.79 31.49
C PRO A 891 61.78 14.27 31.32
N PRO A 892 62.41 14.88 32.34
CA PRO A 892 62.87 16.25 32.20
C PRO A 892 63.77 16.45 30.98
N GLY A 893 63.37 17.40 30.11
CA GLY A 893 64.10 17.74 28.89
C GLY A 893 63.92 16.76 27.73
N TYR A 894 62.98 15.82 27.78
CA TYR A 894 62.68 14.95 26.63
C TYR A 894 62.00 15.73 25.50
N ALA A 895 62.70 15.85 24.38
CA ALA A 895 62.22 16.54 23.19
C ALA A 895 61.98 15.59 21.99
N GLY A 896 62.09 14.26 22.16
CA GLY A 896 61.92 13.26 21.14
C GLY A 896 60.51 12.79 20.95
N GLY A 897 60.31 11.90 19.97
CA GLY A 897 59.04 11.27 19.71
C GLY A 897 58.03 12.14 18.90
N LEU A 898 56.92 11.51 18.52
CA LEU A 898 55.87 12.15 17.78
C LEU A 898 54.84 12.78 18.75
N ARG A 899 54.65 14.09 18.68
CA ARG A 899 53.72 14.82 19.56
C ARG A 899 52.30 14.63 19.08
N LEU A 900 51.38 14.32 20.00
CA LEU A 900 49.94 14.33 19.74
C LEU A 900 49.42 15.77 19.67
N ILE A 901 48.47 15.99 18.71
CA ILE A 901 47.95 17.33 18.39
C ILE A 901 46.49 17.54 18.80
N SER A 902 45.74 16.45 19.00
CA SER A 902 44.32 16.51 19.35
C SER A 902 44.09 16.65 20.85
N VAL A 903 45.11 16.60 21.66
CA VAL A 903 45.03 16.67 23.12
C VAL A 903 45.75 17.91 23.63
N ASN A 904 45.20 18.53 24.67
CA ASN A 904 45.77 19.72 25.31
C ASN A 904 46.97 19.41 26.23
N LEU A 905 47.37 18.17 26.33
CA LEU A 905 48.52 17.73 27.10
C LEU A 905 49.73 17.50 26.18
N ASP A 906 50.93 17.78 26.63
CA ASP A 906 52.11 17.37 25.88
C ASP A 906 52.26 15.84 26.02
N CYS A 907 51.76 15.16 25.00
CA CYS A 907 51.84 13.70 24.85
C CYS A 907 52.70 13.38 23.64
N ARG A 908 53.69 12.47 23.83
CA ARG A 908 54.65 12.10 22.77
C ARG A 908 54.75 10.59 22.66
N LEU A 909 54.47 10.13 21.45
CA LEU A 909 54.65 8.72 21.10
C LEU A 909 56.12 8.44 20.82
N ASP A 910 56.70 7.48 21.53
CA ASP A 910 58.13 7.11 21.46
C ASP A 910 58.39 6.39 20.15
N VAL A 911 58.80 7.17 19.15
CA VAL A 911 59.14 6.70 17.79
C VAL A 911 60.31 7.53 17.27
N ASP A 912 61.07 6.94 16.33
CA ASP A 912 62.07 7.73 15.59
C ASP A 912 61.33 8.79 14.73
N ALA A 913 61.58 10.04 15.06
CA ALA A 913 60.91 11.17 14.41
C ALA A 913 61.25 11.26 12.91
N THR A 914 62.43 10.83 12.53
CA THR A 914 62.89 10.84 11.11
C THR A 914 62.19 9.78 10.30
N GLU A 915 62.11 8.56 10.85
CA GLU A 915 61.37 7.45 10.25
C GLU A 915 59.87 7.75 10.13
N ALA A 916 59.26 8.30 11.21
CA ALA A 916 57.88 8.72 11.25
C ALA A 916 57.56 9.79 10.20
N LYS A 917 58.43 10.79 10.08
CA LYS A 917 58.29 11.85 9.07
C LYS A 917 58.25 11.32 7.63
N VAL A 918 59.22 10.46 7.28
CA VAL A 918 59.25 9.86 5.94
C VAL A 918 58.00 9.04 5.63
N SER A 919 57.56 8.23 6.60
CA SER A 919 56.32 7.42 6.39
C SER A 919 55.09 8.31 6.25
N LEU A 920 54.93 9.35 7.06
CA LEU A 920 53.79 10.27 7.00
C LEU A 920 53.79 11.13 5.72
N GLU A 921 54.99 11.53 5.23
CA GLU A 921 55.12 12.22 3.93
C GLU A 921 54.67 11.34 2.76
N VAL A 922 55.02 10.04 2.79
CA VAL A 922 54.49 9.09 1.81
C VAL A 922 52.99 9.00 1.84
N LYS A 923 52.40 8.89 3.05
CA LYS A 923 50.93 8.82 3.22
C LYS A 923 50.21 10.11 2.83
N LEU A 924 50.85 11.26 3.09
CA LEU A 924 50.33 12.56 2.64
C LEU A 924 50.27 12.60 1.10
N LYS A 925 51.31 12.16 0.45
CA LYS A 925 51.37 12.11 -1.03
C LYS A 925 50.37 11.13 -1.62
N GLU A 926 50.13 9.97 -0.97
CA GLU A 926 49.08 9.02 -1.36
C GLU A 926 47.72 9.65 -1.22
N ALA A 927 47.40 10.30 -0.10
CA ALA A 927 46.13 10.99 0.18
C ALA A 927 45.88 12.14 -0.81
N GLN A 928 46.88 12.98 -1.09
CA GLN A 928 46.81 14.06 -2.08
C GLN A 928 46.55 13.53 -3.49
N THR A 929 47.17 12.40 -3.86
CA THR A 929 46.92 11.76 -5.13
C THR A 929 45.50 11.23 -5.21
N GLY A 930 44.98 10.61 -4.13
CA GLY A 930 43.61 10.16 -4.04
C GLY A 930 42.60 11.32 -4.11
N GLU A 931 42.84 12.40 -3.37
CA GLU A 931 42.00 13.60 -3.41
C GLU A 931 41.95 14.21 -4.82
N SER A 932 43.12 14.34 -5.46
CA SER A 932 43.20 14.85 -6.84
C SER A 932 42.42 13.98 -7.83
N ALA A 933 42.47 12.67 -7.69
CA ALA A 933 41.71 11.75 -8.53
C ALA A 933 40.19 11.88 -8.32
N LEU A 934 39.74 11.97 -7.05
CA LEU A 934 38.32 12.19 -6.70
C LEU A 934 37.82 13.56 -7.20
N SER A 935 38.63 14.62 -6.99
CA SER A 935 38.34 15.97 -7.49
C SER A 935 38.26 16.01 -9.01
N ALA A 936 39.21 15.36 -9.71
CA ALA A 936 39.20 15.25 -11.16
C ALA A 936 37.95 14.48 -11.66
N ARG A 937 37.53 13.44 -10.95
CA ARG A 937 36.32 12.69 -11.26
C ARG A 937 35.08 13.55 -11.16
N LEU A 938 34.93 14.33 -10.09
CA LEU A 938 33.80 15.27 -9.91
C LEU A 938 33.80 16.41 -10.93
N LYS A 939 34.99 16.87 -11.36
CA LYS A 939 35.15 17.95 -12.36
C LYS A 939 35.03 17.48 -13.81
N LYS A 940 34.98 16.14 -14.05
CA LYS A 940 34.86 15.60 -15.40
C LYS A 940 33.55 16.07 -16.05
N PRO A 941 33.59 16.69 -17.29
CA PRO A 941 32.38 17.12 -17.96
C PRO A 941 31.34 16.01 -18.08
N GLY A 942 30.13 16.28 -17.67
CA GLY A 942 28.99 15.34 -17.71
C GLY A 942 28.98 14.28 -16.60
N TYR A 943 29.93 14.25 -15.66
CA TYR A 943 29.89 13.27 -14.56
C TYR A 943 28.73 13.54 -13.61
N LYS A 944 28.53 14.78 -13.17
CA LYS A 944 27.42 15.17 -12.27
C LYS A 944 26.04 15.06 -12.95
N GLU A 945 25.99 15.05 -14.28
CA GLU A 945 24.75 14.94 -15.06
C GLU A 945 24.40 13.49 -15.42
N LYS A 946 25.40 12.61 -15.54
CA LYS A 946 25.21 11.22 -16.04
C LYS A 946 25.42 10.14 -14.99
N ALA A 947 26.17 10.42 -13.92
CA ALA A 947 26.40 9.45 -12.86
C ALA A 947 25.18 9.36 -11.92
N PRO A 948 24.91 8.18 -11.35
CA PRO A 948 23.91 8.05 -10.31
C PRO A 948 24.16 9.01 -9.15
N LYS A 949 23.09 9.63 -8.63
CA LYS A 949 23.20 10.65 -7.56
C LYS A 949 23.97 10.14 -6.33
N GLU A 950 23.72 8.88 -5.95
CA GLU A 950 24.41 8.21 -4.84
C GLU A 950 25.92 8.09 -5.04
N LEU A 951 26.34 7.83 -6.29
CA LEU A 951 27.78 7.73 -6.61
C LEU A 951 28.44 9.11 -6.56
N ILE A 952 27.70 10.18 -6.88
CA ILE A 952 28.18 11.55 -6.74
C ILE A 952 28.32 11.90 -5.26
N GLU A 953 27.28 11.67 -4.45
CA GLU A 953 27.28 11.90 -3.00
C GLU A 953 28.39 11.10 -2.29
N GLN A 954 28.59 9.83 -2.67
CA GLN A 954 29.70 9.04 -2.14
C GLN A 954 31.06 9.62 -2.55
N THR A 955 31.21 10.04 -3.80
CA THR A 955 32.47 10.64 -4.27
C THR A 955 32.76 12.00 -3.60
N GLU A 956 31.72 12.79 -3.30
CA GLU A 956 31.85 14.04 -2.55
C GLU A 956 32.21 13.79 -1.08
N LYS A 957 31.62 12.76 -0.47
CA LYS A 957 31.96 12.30 0.89
C LYS A 957 33.42 11.81 0.96
N ASP A 958 33.82 10.93 0.05
CA ASP A 958 35.19 10.41 -0.03
C ASP A 958 36.21 11.54 -0.25
N LEU A 959 35.85 12.56 -1.01
CA LEU A 959 36.69 13.75 -1.23
C LEU A 959 36.84 14.57 0.05
N ALA A 960 35.75 14.76 0.80
CA ALA A 960 35.78 15.48 2.08
C ALA A 960 36.64 14.73 3.11
N GLU A 961 36.48 13.40 3.20
CA GLU A 961 37.29 12.53 4.07
C GLU A 961 38.77 12.59 3.69
N ALA A 962 39.10 12.56 2.41
CA ALA A 962 40.47 12.70 1.92
C ALA A 962 41.06 14.07 2.29
N GLY A 963 40.29 15.16 2.14
CA GLY A 963 40.71 16.50 2.57
C GLY A 963 40.99 16.62 4.06
N GLN A 964 40.12 16.06 4.92
CA GLN A 964 40.34 16.03 6.35
C GLN A 964 41.61 15.25 6.74
N LYS A 965 41.83 14.09 6.07
CA LYS A 965 43.03 13.28 6.28
C LYS A 965 44.30 14.03 5.90
N ILE A 966 44.29 14.77 4.79
CA ILE A 966 45.42 15.59 4.34
C ILE A 966 45.71 16.68 5.36
N GLU A 967 44.69 17.41 5.84
CA GLU A 967 44.86 18.46 6.86
C GLU A 967 45.45 17.91 8.15
N GLN A 968 44.99 16.76 8.62
CA GLN A 968 45.54 16.10 9.82
C GLN A 968 47.00 15.70 9.61
N LEU A 969 47.34 15.05 8.48
CA LEU A 969 48.70 14.68 8.18
C LEU A 969 49.66 15.89 8.09
N GLN A 970 49.20 16.98 7.50
CA GLN A 970 49.96 18.24 7.41
C GLN A 970 50.22 18.84 8.78
N LYS A 971 49.20 18.89 9.66
CA LYS A 971 49.35 19.38 11.04
C LYS A 971 50.36 18.57 11.85
N ILE A 972 50.36 17.26 11.67
CA ILE A 972 51.33 16.38 12.37
C ILE A 972 52.74 16.64 11.81
N LEU A 973 52.92 16.68 10.52
CA LEU A 973 54.20 16.96 9.89
C LEU A 973 54.78 18.33 10.23
N GLN A 974 53.95 19.34 10.52
CA GLN A 974 54.34 20.64 10.99
C GLN A 974 54.81 20.65 12.47
N ASN A 975 54.39 19.68 13.24
CA ASN A 975 54.71 19.48 14.67
C ASN A 975 55.83 18.46 14.91
N LEU A 976 56.39 17.86 13.87
CA LEU A 976 57.57 17.02 13.85
C LEU A 976 58.81 17.91 13.57
#